data_30a9d127cd8bc032d924f72e6c00bc98
#
_entry.id   30a9d127cd8bc032d924f72e6c00bc98
#
_cell.length_a   1.000
_cell.length_b   1.000
_cell.length_c   1.000
_cell.angle_alpha   90.00
_cell.angle_beta   90.00
_cell.angle_gamma   90.00
#
_symmetry.space_group_name_H-M   'P 1'
#
loop_
_entity.id
_entity.type
_entity.pdbx_description
1 polymer ?
#
loop_
_entity_poly.entity_id
_entity_poly.type
_entity_poly.pdbx_seq_one_letter_code
_entity_poly.pdbx_strand_id
1 'polypeptide(L)'
;TQASGKKTTYDYDKLNDLLEKSYQDAKGETSEKDVTYAYNSAGERVSMKDQTGKSSYEYDALGRITKVTSGSKKDVSYVYDDADNLQAIVYPDGTKISYEYDLNDNLVKLTDRNRKVTTYKHDALNRVTEVTRSNGTKTEVSYDAEDHITKIVNTCGSCGKVISTYEYKYNDQGYVVGETATELEAGTRKTPSWEDWYNWGDTQKETDKADCEHQEKEIQTTRTYEYDDNWELTRCTEKAEGGKKTVHNYTYDKIGNRTSYEKIEDGVSKAKYNYKYNDSNQLIKRTNAKIWGDPGTTYSYDKDGNLIQECDKTNSADPVTYEYTAENRLAVVKQGGTVLMAAMYDGDNNRVFELDNTYKWEDCYGDEVLIPANQRTEDGNSPKEQLASLVKGGSNAKGYTLTEYINDINRENTEVLAEYGADEKVRQAYTYGESGIGERVSVDKSEESSYYLYDGRNSVTGILTETANLTNSYQYDSYGNLTSGTADGVNYYGYNGESTNVKTGLQYLRARYYNAENGTFTTEDSDLGTTENPLTRNRYDYTTNNPLNYSDPTGHSLWSRIKSTAKKAAKAVKSVGKKIVNTAKKVVKTVVNTAKKAAKTIVNTVKGVAKTAKNAAKHAKQTYQSVKNRVTSSSTYQKITSRGSQFIRSVSNGVQKIGKTYTSFKSYVSERTAEIRSEVVRHMCTTTNRITDKLGKVDWNAVKKVAIGITAVTVSGLVVAATGGLAAGAVLAALPAMGGLGTAMVSGAVIGAIGGASYLSLIHISEPT
;
A
#
# COMPACT_ATOMS: atom_id res chain seq x y z
N THR A 1 -25.77 -2.30 -9.45
CA THR A 1 -26.22 -1.58 -10.67
C THR A 1 -25.98 -0.11 -10.46
N GLN A 2 -25.31 0.55 -11.39
CA GLN A 2 -25.02 1.98 -11.39
C GLN A 2 -26.23 2.79 -11.89
N ALA A 3 -26.21 4.11 -11.72
CA ALA A 3 -27.29 5.00 -12.15
C ALA A 3 -27.45 5.05 -13.69
N SER A 4 -26.38 4.80 -14.44
CA SER A 4 -26.39 4.63 -15.90
C SER A 4 -27.12 3.37 -16.37
N GLY A 5 -27.34 2.40 -15.48
CA GLY A 5 -27.84 1.07 -15.77
C GLY A 5 -26.75 0.01 -15.99
N LYS A 6 -25.47 0.40 -15.99
CA LYS A 6 -24.35 -0.54 -15.98
C LYS A 6 -24.43 -1.43 -14.74
N LYS A 7 -23.99 -2.68 -14.85
CA LYS A 7 -24.05 -3.66 -13.78
C LYS A 7 -22.73 -4.36 -13.61
N THR A 8 -22.22 -4.34 -12.40
CA THR A 8 -21.12 -5.22 -11.96
C THR A 8 -21.72 -6.33 -11.10
N THR A 9 -21.47 -7.58 -11.45
CA THR A 9 -21.89 -8.76 -10.69
C THR A 9 -20.67 -9.36 -10.01
N TYR A 10 -20.84 -9.78 -8.77
CA TYR A 10 -19.81 -10.40 -7.95
C TYR A 10 -20.25 -11.82 -7.62
N ASP A 11 -19.42 -12.79 -7.92
CA ASP A 11 -19.63 -14.20 -7.55
C ASP A 11 -18.64 -14.60 -6.45
N TYR A 12 -19.16 -15.31 -5.45
CA TYR A 12 -18.41 -15.70 -4.27
C TYR A 12 -18.52 -17.21 -4.04
N ASP A 13 -17.48 -17.80 -3.49
CA ASP A 13 -17.53 -19.17 -3.03
C ASP A 13 -18.28 -19.31 -1.67
N LYS A 14 -18.34 -20.56 -1.15
CA LYS A 14 -18.99 -20.85 0.13
C LYS A 14 -18.26 -20.28 1.36
N LEU A 15 -17.00 -19.85 1.21
CA LEU A 15 -16.19 -19.23 2.24
C LEU A 15 -16.24 -17.70 2.15
N ASN A 16 -17.05 -17.16 1.21
CA ASN A 16 -17.18 -15.74 0.90
C ASN A 16 -15.92 -15.14 0.25
N ASP A 17 -15.12 -15.97 -0.41
CA ASP A 17 -14.01 -15.50 -1.25
C ASP A 17 -14.56 -15.10 -2.63
N LEU A 18 -14.19 -13.90 -3.12
CA LEU A 18 -14.64 -13.37 -4.41
C LEU A 18 -14.00 -14.13 -5.55
N LEU A 19 -14.79 -14.86 -6.35
CA LEU A 19 -14.29 -15.64 -7.47
C LEU A 19 -14.28 -14.89 -8.79
N GLU A 20 -15.28 -14.02 -9.00
CA GLU A 20 -15.44 -13.31 -10.28
C GLU A 20 -16.15 -11.96 -10.13
N LYS A 21 -15.71 -10.99 -10.95
CA LYS A 21 -16.42 -9.76 -11.26
C LYS A 21 -16.77 -9.77 -12.75
N SER A 22 -18.04 -9.62 -13.08
CA SER A 22 -18.52 -9.53 -14.46
C SER A 22 -19.18 -8.19 -14.73
N TYR A 23 -18.96 -7.64 -15.91
CA TYR A 23 -19.38 -6.30 -16.30
C TYR A 23 -20.36 -6.30 -17.46
N GLN A 24 -21.49 -5.63 -17.27
CA GLN A 24 -22.53 -5.47 -18.26
C GLN A 24 -22.86 -3.98 -18.47
N ASP A 25 -23.08 -3.59 -19.72
CA ASP A 25 -23.61 -2.26 -20.05
C ASP A 25 -25.11 -2.12 -19.68
N ALA A 26 -25.68 -0.96 -19.97
CA ALA A 26 -27.11 -0.71 -19.68
C ALA A 26 -28.07 -1.59 -20.51
N LYS A 27 -27.59 -2.24 -21.58
CA LYS A 27 -28.38 -3.17 -22.40
C LYS A 27 -28.24 -4.63 -21.94
N GLY A 28 -27.31 -4.89 -21.00
CA GLY A 28 -26.99 -6.22 -20.50
C GLY A 28 -25.93 -6.96 -21.34
N GLU A 29 -25.28 -6.26 -22.28
CA GLU A 29 -24.18 -6.81 -23.05
C GLU A 29 -22.86 -6.73 -22.25
N THR A 30 -21.96 -7.69 -22.41
CA THR A 30 -20.63 -7.68 -21.77
C THR A 30 -19.87 -6.42 -22.22
N SER A 31 -19.50 -5.56 -21.28
CA SER A 31 -18.85 -4.28 -21.56
C SER A 31 -17.33 -4.32 -21.45
N GLU A 32 -16.81 -5.19 -20.56
CA GLU A 32 -15.38 -5.35 -20.28
C GLU A 32 -15.06 -6.82 -20.00
N LYS A 33 -13.78 -7.17 -20.01
CA LYS A 33 -13.34 -8.52 -19.60
C LYS A 33 -13.60 -8.76 -18.13
N ASP A 34 -14.13 -9.92 -17.81
CA ASP A 34 -14.34 -10.36 -16.44
C ASP A 34 -13.00 -10.48 -15.68
N VAL A 35 -13.06 -10.21 -14.39
CA VAL A 35 -11.93 -10.43 -13.47
C VAL A 35 -12.19 -11.70 -12.69
N THR A 36 -11.27 -12.65 -12.74
CA THR A 36 -11.38 -13.91 -12.01
C THR A 36 -10.27 -14.08 -10.98
N TYR A 37 -10.59 -14.66 -9.86
CA TYR A 37 -9.71 -14.87 -8.72
C TYR A 37 -9.60 -16.33 -8.34
N ALA A 38 -8.45 -16.75 -7.82
CA ALA A 38 -8.29 -18.07 -7.23
C ALA A 38 -7.55 -17.96 -5.90
N TYR A 39 -7.93 -18.85 -4.98
CA TYR A 39 -7.41 -18.87 -3.61
C TYR A 39 -6.83 -20.24 -3.28
N ASN A 40 -5.90 -20.29 -2.34
CA ASN A 40 -5.41 -21.53 -1.78
C ASN A 40 -6.29 -21.97 -0.60
N SER A 41 -5.97 -23.13 -0.01
CA SER A 41 -6.71 -23.67 1.15
C SER A 41 -6.60 -22.84 2.43
N ALA A 42 -5.75 -21.81 2.46
CA ALA A 42 -5.63 -20.88 3.58
C ALA A 42 -6.45 -19.58 3.33
N GLY A 43 -7.20 -19.48 2.22
CA GLY A 43 -7.94 -18.28 1.83
C GLY A 43 -7.04 -17.18 1.26
N GLU A 44 -5.77 -17.46 0.93
CA GLU A 44 -4.87 -16.49 0.34
C GLU A 44 -5.05 -16.51 -1.18
N ARG A 45 -5.18 -15.33 -1.80
CA ARG A 45 -5.36 -15.17 -3.24
C ARG A 45 -4.09 -15.56 -3.99
N VAL A 46 -4.12 -16.63 -4.75
CA VAL A 46 -2.96 -17.13 -5.51
C VAL A 46 -2.94 -16.66 -6.96
N SER A 47 -4.07 -16.23 -7.52
CA SER A 47 -4.07 -15.62 -8.83
C SER A 47 -5.25 -14.65 -9.02
N MET A 48 -5.05 -13.70 -9.92
CA MET A 48 -6.04 -12.79 -10.49
C MET A 48 -5.83 -12.77 -12.01
N LYS A 49 -6.91 -12.86 -12.77
CA LYS A 49 -6.88 -12.73 -14.23
C LYS A 49 -7.86 -11.65 -14.64
N ASP A 50 -7.39 -10.68 -15.41
CA ASP A 50 -8.12 -9.53 -15.87
C ASP A 50 -7.69 -9.12 -17.29
N GLN A 51 -8.03 -7.91 -17.73
CA GLN A 51 -7.65 -7.38 -19.04
C GLN A 51 -6.13 -7.16 -19.21
N THR A 52 -5.37 -7.01 -18.12
CA THR A 52 -3.91 -6.81 -18.14
C THR A 52 -3.13 -8.14 -18.17
N GLY A 53 -3.82 -9.27 -17.99
CA GLY A 53 -3.26 -10.61 -18.02
C GLY A 53 -3.56 -11.42 -16.77
N LYS A 54 -2.71 -12.40 -16.47
CA LYS A 54 -2.84 -13.23 -15.26
C LYS A 54 -1.71 -12.90 -14.29
N SER A 55 -2.05 -12.32 -13.17
CA SER A 55 -1.16 -12.13 -12.02
C SER A 55 -1.18 -13.34 -11.09
N SER A 56 -0.06 -13.63 -10.42
CA SER A 56 0.03 -14.68 -9.41
C SER A 56 0.76 -14.21 -8.15
N TYR A 57 0.44 -14.82 -7.02
CA TYR A 57 0.90 -14.43 -5.70
C TYR A 57 1.41 -15.63 -4.94
N GLU A 58 2.58 -15.48 -4.29
CA GLU A 58 3.16 -16.49 -3.42
C GLU A 58 3.26 -15.94 -1.99
N TYR A 59 3.10 -16.82 -1.02
CA TYR A 59 3.08 -16.46 0.40
C TYR A 59 4.02 -17.34 1.21
N ASP A 60 4.52 -16.81 2.30
CA ASP A 60 5.22 -17.60 3.29
C ASP A 60 4.25 -18.29 4.27
N ALA A 61 4.81 -19.05 5.20
CA ALA A 61 4.02 -19.75 6.23
C ALA A 61 3.30 -18.81 7.24
N LEU A 62 3.56 -17.51 7.18
CA LEU A 62 2.91 -16.48 7.99
C LEU A 62 1.83 -15.72 7.21
N GLY A 63 1.61 -16.06 5.93
CA GLY A 63 0.65 -15.41 5.04
C GLY A 63 1.14 -14.06 4.50
N ARG A 64 2.47 -13.79 4.52
CA ARG A 64 3.04 -12.59 3.91
C ARG A 64 3.35 -12.85 2.44
N ILE A 65 3.06 -11.90 1.59
CA ILE A 65 3.41 -11.97 0.17
C ILE A 65 4.93 -12.06 0.04
N THR A 66 5.43 -13.11 -0.60
CA THR A 66 6.85 -13.29 -0.90
C THR A 66 7.17 -13.03 -2.36
N LYS A 67 6.17 -13.15 -3.24
CA LYS A 67 6.33 -12.88 -4.67
C LYS A 67 5.02 -12.49 -5.31
N VAL A 68 5.10 -11.53 -6.21
CA VAL A 68 4.01 -11.15 -7.13
C VAL A 68 4.55 -11.25 -8.55
N THR A 69 3.87 -12.01 -9.40
CA THR A 69 4.13 -12.01 -10.84
C THR A 69 3.00 -11.24 -11.52
N SER A 70 3.31 -10.19 -12.25
CA SER A 70 2.31 -9.37 -12.95
C SER A 70 1.71 -10.10 -14.17
N GLY A 71 0.63 -9.57 -14.73
CA GLY A 71 0.04 -10.05 -15.97
C GLY A 71 1.01 -10.10 -17.15
N SER A 72 1.99 -9.21 -17.18
CA SER A 72 3.11 -9.16 -18.16
C SER A 72 4.28 -10.07 -17.78
N LYS A 73 4.15 -10.91 -16.75
CA LYS A 73 5.15 -11.87 -16.25
C LYS A 73 6.42 -11.22 -15.67
N LYS A 74 6.28 -10.04 -15.08
CA LYS A 74 7.35 -9.38 -14.33
C LYS A 74 7.21 -9.70 -12.84
N ASP A 75 8.28 -10.16 -12.23
CA ASP A 75 8.32 -10.64 -10.85
C ASP A 75 8.79 -9.56 -9.89
N VAL A 76 8.06 -9.34 -8.80
CA VAL A 76 8.53 -8.59 -7.62
C VAL A 76 8.58 -9.54 -6.45
N SER A 77 9.72 -9.64 -5.76
CA SER A 77 9.86 -10.51 -4.60
C SER A 77 10.14 -9.72 -3.33
N TYR A 78 9.65 -10.23 -2.20
CA TYR A 78 9.77 -9.61 -0.89
C TYR A 78 10.46 -10.55 0.09
N VAL A 79 11.40 -10.03 0.83
CA VAL A 79 12.13 -10.75 1.88
C VAL A 79 11.86 -10.08 3.20
N TYR A 80 11.57 -10.86 4.23
CA TYR A 80 11.27 -10.37 5.57
C TYR A 80 12.27 -10.92 6.59
N ASP A 81 12.54 -10.14 7.62
CA ASP A 81 13.30 -10.60 8.77
C ASP A 81 12.43 -11.38 9.77
N ASP A 82 13.06 -11.88 10.84
CA ASP A 82 12.38 -12.61 11.91
C ASP A 82 11.42 -11.74 12.75
N ALA A 83 11.60 -10.40 12.70
CA ALA A 83 10.75 -9.43 13.39
C ALA A 83 9.55 -8.96 12.53
N ASP A 84 9.38 -9.54 11.31
CA ASP A 84 8.32 -9.21 10.36
C ASP A 84 8.54 -7.88 9.60
N ASN A 85 9.76 -7.33 9.63
CA ASN A 85 10.10 -6.16 8.85
C ASN A 85 10.47 -6.57 7.42
N LEU A 86 10.13 -5.72 6.45
CA LEU A 86 10.54 -5.91 5.06
C LEU A 86 12.06 -5.69 4.94
N GLN A 87 12.82 -6.76 4.72
CA GLN A 87 14.28 -6.72 4.62
C GLN A 87 14.75 -6.39 3.20
N ALA A 88 14.01 -6.82 2.18
CA ALA A 88 14.35 -6.51 0.79
C ALA A 88 13.16 -6.59 -0.16
N ILE A 89 13.25 -5.81 -1.25
CA ILE A 89 12.43 -5.93 -2.46
C ILE A 89 13.37 -6.26 -3.61
N VAL A 90 13.05 -7.32 -4.37
CA VAL A 90 13.76 -7.69 -5.59
C VAL A 90 12.90 -7.32 -6.79
N TYR A 91 13.46 -6.52 -7.69
CA TYR A 91 12.80 -6.01 -8.89
C TYR A 91 12.82 -7.05 -10.02
N PRO A 92 11.99 -6.88 -11.07
CA PRO A 92 11.93 -7.85 -12.17
C PRO A 92 13.25 -8.07 -12.91
N ASP A 93 14.14 -7.09 -12.91
CA ASP A 93 15.48 -7.17 -13.51
C ASP A 93 16.53 -7.85 -12.59
N GLY A 94 16.10 -8.31 -11.41
CA GLY A 94 16.96 -8.95 -10.41
C GLY A 94 17.71 -7.97 -9.52
N THR A 95 17.63 -6.67 -9.74
CA THR A 95 18.18 -5.67 -8.82
C THR A 95 17.39 -5.64 -7.51
N LYS A 96 17.97 -5.13 -6.45
CA LYS A 96 17.41 -5.27 -5.11
C LYS A 96 17.57 -3.99 -4.28
N ILE A 97 16.54 -3.63 -3.55
CA ILE A 97 16.59 -2.69 -2.43
C ILE A 97 16.69 -3.49 -1.13
N SER A 98 17.48 -3.03 -0.17
CA SER A 98 17.61 -3.65 1.16
C SER A 98 17.39 -2.64 2.27
N TYR A 99 16.78 -3.10 3.36
CA TYR A 99 16.39 -2.31 4.52
C TYR A 99 17.00 -2.89 5.80
N GLU A 100 17.52 -2.03 6.67
CA GLU A 100 18.04 -2.39 7.98
C GLU A 100 17.30 -1.58 9.05
N TYR A 101 16.96 -2.23 10.16
CA TYR A 101 16.13 -1.66 11.22
C TYR A 101 16.83 -1.70 12.56
N ASP A 102 16.49 -0.77 13.44
CA ASP A 102 16.91 -0.81 14.83
C ASP A 102 16.03 -1.75 15.70
N LEU A 103 16.32 -1.83 17.00
CA LEU A 103 15.56 -2.68 17.91
C LEU A 103 14.10 -2.21 18.15
N ASN A 104 13.76 -1.00 17.72
CA ASN A 104 12.41 -0.44 17.80
C ASN A 104 11.64 -0.58 16.48
N ASP A 105 12.20 -1.34 15.51
CA ASP A 105 11.68 -1.52 14.16
C ASP A 105 11.66 -0.21 13.33
N ASN A 106 12.52 0.78 13.67
CA ASN A 106 12.72 1.98 12.84
C ASN A 106 13.71 1.67 11.72
N LEU A 107 13.42 2.14 10.51
CA LEU A 107 14.35 2.04 9.39
C LEU A 107 15.58 2.93 9.66
N VAL A 108 16.77 2.34 9.77
CA VAL A 108 18.03 3.08 10.00
C VAL A 108 18.89 3.17 8.76
N LYS A 109 18.72 2.22 7.84
CA LYS A 109 19.50 2.22 6.60
C LYS A 109 18.73 1.56 5.48
N LEU A 110 18.83 2.17 4.31
CA LEU A 110 18.33 1.69 3.05
C LEU A 110 19.50 1.62 2.06
N THR A 111 19.60 0.52 1.32
CA THR A 111 20.52 0.39 0.19
C THR A 111 19.68 0.19 -1.06
N ASP A 112 19.78 1.10 -2.03
CA ASP A 112 18.98 1.06 -3.25
C ASP A 112 19.52 0.06 -4.27
N ARG A 113 18.89 -0.03 -5.43
CA ARG A 113 19.22 -0.95 -6.51
C ARG A 113 20.60 -0.70 -7.12
N ASN A 114 21.11 0.55 -7.07
CA ASN A 114 22.44 0.96 -7.52
C ASN A 114 23.49 0.89 -6.41
N ARG A 115 23.15 0.23 -5.26
CA ARG A 115 24.00 0.08 -4.06
C ARG A 115 24.32 1.40 -3.37
N LYS A 116 23.54 2.46 -3.62
CA LYS A 116 23.64 3.73 -2.92
C LYS A 116 22.96 3.62 -1.56
N VAL A 117 23.51 4.28 -0.55
CA VAL A 117 23.04 4.16 0.83
C VAL A 117 22.34 5.43 1.28
N THR A 118 21.16 5.29 1.85
CA THR A 118 20.44 6.34 2.60
C THR A 118 20.31 5.90 4.04
N THR A 119 20.62 6.79 4.99
CA THR A 119 20.53 6.52 6.43
C THR A 119 19.52 7.44 7.11
N TYR A 120 18.93 6.95 8.19
CA TYR A 120 17.88 7.63 8.94
C TYR A 120 18.25 7.71 10.43
N LYS A 121 17.92 8.84 11.06
CA LYS A 121 17.95 8.99 12.53
C LYS A 121 16.56 9.28 13.03
N HIS A 122 16.28 8.81 14.24
CA HIS A 122 14.98 8.96 14.88
C HIS A 122 15.17 9.57 16.27
N ASP A 123 14.14 10.26 16.73
CA ASP A 123 14.06 10.71 18.12
C ASP A 123 13.47 9.62 19.05
N ALA A 124 13.33 9.96 20.34
CA ALA A 124 12.77 9.02 21.32
C ALA A 124 11.29 8.64 21.08
N LEU A 125 10.59 9.38 20.21
CA LEU A 125 9.21 9.10 19.79
C LEU A 125 9.16 8.33 18.46
N ASN A 126 10.31 7.84 17.96
CA ASN A 126 10.46 7.14 16.67
C ASN A 126 10.06 8.02 15.46
N ARG A 127 10.25 9.35 15.53
CA ARG A 127 10.05 10.26 14.42
C ARG A 127 11.38 10.45 13.69
N VAL A 128 11.37 10.46 12.36
CA VAL A 128 12.56 10.73 11.55
C VAL A 128 13.02 12.17 11.80
N THR A 129 14.24 12.34 12.27
CA THR A 129 14.86 13.65 12.52
C THR A 129 15.94 14.00 11.52
N GLU A 130 16.52 13.00 10.87
CA GLU A 130 17.56 13.19 9.86
C GLU A 130 17.50 12.10 8.80
N VAL A 131 17.65 12.49 7.53
CA VAL A 131 17.86 11.60 6.39
C VAL A 131 19.14 12.03 5.69
N THR A 132 20.10 11.13 5.57
CA THR A 132 21.34 11.40 4.81
C THR A 132 21.39 10.48 3.59
N ARG A 133 21.42 11.07 2.40
CA ARG A 133 21.44 10.37 1.10
C ARG A 133 22.87 10.11 0.65
N SER A 134 23.06 9.16 -0.27
CA SER A 134 24.40 8.77 -0.75
C SER A 134 25.14 9.91 -1.46
N ASN A 135 24.44 10.90 -2.03
CA ASN A 135 25.05 12.12 -2.58
C ASN A 135 25.49 13.13 -1.52
N GLY A 136 25.45 12.74 -0.24
CA GLY A 136 25.81 13.57 0.90
C GLY A 136 24.72 14.56 1.33
N THR A 137 23.61 14.69 0.58
CA THR A 137 22.50 15.59 0.96
C THR A 137 21.85 15.13 2.26
N LYS A 138 21.68 16.06 3.18
CA LYS A 138 21.10 15.87 4.49
C LYS A 138 19.76 16.60 4.59
N THR A 139 18.72 15.91 5.03
CA THR A 139 17.43 16.50 5.41
C THR A 139 17.27 16.41 6.92
N GLU A 140 17.09 17.52 7.61
CA GLU A 140 16.81 17.58 9.05
C GLU A 140 15.37 18.02 9.27
N VAL A 141 14.65 17.29 10.15
CA VAL A 141 13.24 17.56 10.46
C VAL A 141 13.08 17.85 11.95
N SER A 142 12.44 18.96 12.29
CA SER A 142 12.11 19.36 13.66
C SER A 142 10.61 19.27 13.90
N TYR A 143 10.23 18.93 15.13
CA TYR A 143 8.84 18.75 15.53
C TYR A 143 8.54 19.54 16.81
N ASP A 144 7.27 19.91 16.99
CA ASP A 144 6.76 20.39 18.28
C ASP A 144 6.31 19.23 19.19
N ALA A 145 5.72 19.59 20.35
CA ALA A 145 5.22 18.63 21.33
C ALA A 145 3.98 17.87 20.85
N GLU A 146 3.23 18.42 19.93
CA GLU A 146 2.02 17.88 19.32
C GLU A 146 2.29 17.06 18.05
N ASP A 147 3.56 16.77 17.73
CA ASP A 147 4.04 16.03 16.55
C ASP A 147 3.91 16.79 15.22
N HIS A 148 3.68 18.10 15.23
CA HIS A 148 3.69 18.86 14.00
C HIS A 148 5.13 19.13 13.55
N ILE A 149 5.37 19.10 12.24
CA ILE A 149 6.66 19.47 11.65
C ILE A 149 6.79 20.99 11.72
N THR A 150 7.74 21.49 12.51
CA THR A 150 8.00 22.92 12.63
C THR A 150 9.05 23.41 11.65
N LYS A 151 9.99 22.52 11.25
CA LYS A 151 11.06 22.91 10.32
C LYS A 151 11.60 21.71 9.56
N ILE A 152 11.91 21.94 8.27
CA ILE A 152 12.68 21.03 7.41
C ILE A 152 13.85 21.82 6.86
N VAL A 153 15.07 21.26 6.91
CA VAL A 153 16.27 21.84 6.32
C VAL A 153 16.94 20.82 5.43
N ASN A 154 17.16 21.17 4.16
CA ASN A 154 17.92 20.39 3.21
C ASN A 154 19.29 21.02 2.99
N THR A 155 20.37 20.28 3.25
CA THR A 155 21.76 20.77 3.19
C THR A 155 22.57 19.88 2.25
N CYS A 156 23.36 20.49 1.38
CA CYS A 156 24.36 19.80 0.57
C CYS A 156 25.50 19.31 1.47
N GLY A 157 25.80 18.01 1.47
CA GLY A 157 26.84 17.44 2.34
C GLY A 157 28.25 17.75 1.90
N SER A 158 28.49 17.99 0.60
CA SER A 158 29.82 18.26 0.05
C SER A 158 30.28 19.71 0.27
N CYS A 159 29.37 20.69 0.16
CA CYS A 159 29.71 22.12 0.34
C CYS A 159 29.11 22.75 1.60
N GLY A 160 28.22 22.06 2.32
CA GLY A 160 27.57 22.57 3.51
C GLY A 160 26.51 23.66 3.25
N LYS A 161 26.19 23.98 1.99
CA LYS A 161 25.20 25.00 1.62
C LYS A 161 23.79 24.49 1.88
N VAL A 162 22.93 25.36 2.44
CA VAL A 162 21.50 25.06 2.59
C VAL A 162 20.84 25.16 1.21
N ILE A 163 20.15 24.11 0.79
CA ILE A 163 19.43 24.03 -0.49
C ILE A 163 18.02 24.56 -0.33
N SER A 164 17.35 24.17 0.75
CA SER A 164 16.02 24.67 1.08
C SER A 164 15.73 24.58 2.58
N THR A 165 14.87 25.49 3.05
CA THR A 165 14.33 25.49 4.41
C THR A 165 12.84 25.76 4.36
N TYR A 166 12.06 25.00 5.12
CA TYR A 166 10.62 25.19 5.30
C TYR A 166 10.32 25.29 6.78
N GLU A 167 9.67 26.38 7.20
CA GLU A 167 9.26 26.63 8.58
C GLU A 167 7.74 26.81 8.64
N TYR A 168 7.08 26.12 9.58
CA TYR A 168 5.62 26.10 9.70
C TYR A 168 5.17 26.68 11.04
N LYS A 169 4.02 27.36 11.02
CA LYS A 169 3.31 27.88 12.19
C LYS A 169 1.91 27.27 12.23
N TYR A 170 1.51 26.87 13.40
CA TYR A 170 0.21 26.23 13.67
C TYR A 170 -0.63 27.09 14.61
N ASN A 171 -1.94 26.99 14.50
CA ASN A 171 -2.86 27.51 15.52
C ASN A 171 -3.07 26.49 16.64
N ASP A 172 -3.89 26.85 17.65
CA ASP A 172 -4.16 25.99 18.82
C ASP A 172 -4.90 24.69 18.46
N GLN A 173 -5.50 24.59 17.28
CA GLN A 173 -6.14 23.37 16.77
C GLN A 173 -5.20 22.52 15.91
N GLY A 174 -3.95 22.97 15.72
CA GLY A 174 -2.92 22.28 14.94
C GLY A 174 -3.03 22.47 13.43
N TYR A 175 -3.79 23.46 12.95
CA TYR A 175 -3.82 23.79 11.52
C TYR A 175 -2.69 24.76 11.15
N VAL A 176 -2.11 24.56 9.97
CA VAL A 176 -1.06 25.44 9.42
C VAL A 176 -1.64 26.83 9.14
N VAL A 177 -1.13 27.86 9.78
CA VAL A 177 -1.51 29.27 9.57
C VAL A 177 -0.39 30.09 8.96
N GLY A 178 0.82 29.57 8.88
CA GLY A 178 1.95 30.23 8.25
C GLY A 178 3.02 29.28 7.79
N GLU A 179 3.70 29.68 6.72
CA GLU A 179 4.83 28.97 6.13
C GLU A 179 5.90 30.00 5.71
N THR A 180 7.16 29.69 5.96
CA THR A 180 8.30 30.40 5.35
C THR A 180 9.15 29.38 4.63
N ALA A 181 9.27 29.51 3.32
CA ALA A 181 10.14 28.73 2.47
C ALA A 181 11.33 29.56 2.02
N THR A 182 12.54 29.04 2.17
CA THR A 182 13.77 29.60 1.57
C THR A 182 14.35 28.54 0.68
N GLU A 183 14.50 28.80 -0.60
CA GLU A 183 14.88 27.83 -1.62
C GLU A 183 15.95 28.41 -2.54
N LEU A 184 16.90 27.58 -2.96
CA LEU A 184 17.81 27.91 -4.04
C LEU A 184 17.08 27.80 -5.38
N GLU A 185 17.35 28.75 -6.28
CA GLU A 185 16.89 28.64 -7.67
C GLU A 185 17.65 27.49 -8.36
N ALA A 186 16.93 26.62 -9.06
CA ALA A 186 17.57 25.57 -9.85
C ALA A 186 18.41 26.20 -10.97
N GLY A 187 19.60 25.65 -11.20
CA GLY A 187 20.44 26.07 -12.32
C GLY A 187 19.69 25.87 -13.64
N THR A 188 19.61 26.91 -14.46
CA THR A 188 19.17 26.71 -15.84
C THR A 188 20.18 25.81 -16.52
N ARG A 189 19.77 24.58 -16.88
CA ARG A 189 20.56 23.74 -17.80
C ARG A 189 20.83 24.60 -19.03
N LYS A 190 22.07 25.05 -19.23
CA LYS A 190 22.47 25.56 -20.53
C LYS A 190 22.25 24.41 -21.50
N THR A 191 21.27 24.53 -22.39
CA THR A 191 21.26 23.71 -23.59
C THR A 191 22.62 23.92 -24.19
N PRO A 192 23.42 22.85 -24.45
CA PRO A 192 24.72 23.01 -25.10
C PRO A 192 24.49 23.82 -26.37
N SER A 193 25.22 24.94 -26.54
CA SER A 193 25.17 25.69 -27.78
C SER A 193 25.73 24.79 -28.88
N TRP A 194 25.37 25.03 -30.14
CA TRP A 194 25.98 24.28 -31.26
C TRP A 194 27.52 24.39 -31.27
N GLU A 195 28.11 25.41 -30.63
CA GLU A 195 29.54 25.58 -30.43
C GLU A 195 30.11 24.58 -29.39
N ASP A 196 29.33 24.22 -28.39
CA ASP A 196 29.74 23.20 -27.39
C ASP A 196 29.80 21.80 -28.02
N TRP A 197 28.97 21.53 -29.03
CA TRP A 197 29.00 20.29 -29.81
C TRP A 197 30.23 20.17 -30.73
N TYR A 198 30.75 21.29 -31.22
CA TYR A 198 31.92 21.30 -32.12
C TYR A 198 33.24 21.10 -31.36
N ASN A 199 33.29 21.46 -30.09
CA ASN A 199 34.48 21.34 -29.23
C ASN A 199 34.54 20.07 -28.39
N TRP A 200 33.59 19.13 -28.55
CA TRP A 200 33.51 17.91 -27.76
C TRP A 200 34.59 16.85 -28.10
N GLY A 201 35.51 17.15 -29.02
CA GLY A 201 36.58 16.22 -29.45
C GLY A 201 37.83 16.20 -28.62
N ASP A 202 38.13 17.18 -27.73
CA ASP A 202 39.51 17.33 -27.21
C ASP A 202 39.67 17.61 -25.71
N THR A 203 38.61 17.55 -24.89
CA THR A 203 38.73 17.77 -23.43
C THR A 203 38.10 16.67 -22.58
N GLN A 204 38.54 15.45 -22.81
CA GLN A 204 38.35 14.34 -21.88
C GLN A 204 39.64 14.12 -21.09
N LYS A 205 40.05 15.08 -20.24
CA LYS A 205 40.90 14.86 -19.07
C LYS A 205 40.90 16.10 -18.19
N GLU A 206 40.59 15.82 -16.93
CA GLU A 206 40.57 16.71 -15.76
C GLU A 206 39.18 17.33 -15.45
N THR A 207 38.43 16.61 -14.61
CA THR A 207 38.11 17.10 -13.26
C THR A 207 37.34 16.02 -12.50
N ASP A 208 38.05 15.09 -11.88
CA ASP A 208 37.51 14.22 -10.85
C ASP A 208 37.41 14.92 -9.48
N LYS A 209 36.80 16.06 -9.43
CA LYS A 209 36.19 16.69 -8.25
C LYS A 209 35.05 17.55 -8.76
N ALA A 210 33.89 16.93 -8.92
CA ALA A 210 32.67 17.68 -9.14
C ALA A 210 32.34 18.45 -7.85
N ASP A 211 32.82 19.68 -7.73
CA ASP A 211 32.31 20.61 -6.75
C ASP A 211 30.85 20.83 -7.06
N CYS A 212 29.96 20.66 -6.04
CA CYS A 212 28.55 20.93 -6.20
C CYS A 212 28.38 22.42 -6.51
N GLU A 213 27.97 22.75 -7.72
CA GLU A 213 27.65 24.11 -8.14
C GLU A 213 26.18 24.41 -7.80
N HIS A 214 25.94 25.03 -6.65
CA HIS A 214 24.63 25.61 -6.36
C HIS A 214 24.60 27.06 -6.82
N GLN A 215 23.52 27.46 -7.48
CA GLN A 215 23.31 28.87 -7.78
C GLN A 215 23.23 29.67 -6.48
N GLU A 216 23.73 30.94 -6.50
CA GLU A 216 23.79 31.77 -5.31
C GLU A 216 22.46 32.44 -4.96
N LYS A 217 21.49 32.39 -5.88
CA LYS A 217 20.22 33.10 -5.68
C LYS A 217 19.28 32.27 -4.79
N GLU A 218 19.04 32.76 -3.60
CA GLU A 218 18.01 32.29 -2.69
C GLU A 218 16.71 33.08 -2.92
N ILE A 219 15.59 32.35 -2.84
CA ILE A 219 14.26 32.93 -2.87
C ILE A 219 13.58 32.61 -1.55
N GLN A 220 13.29 33.65 -0.76
CA GLN A 220 12.46 33.48 0.43
C GLN A 220 11.02 33.89 0.13
N THR A 221 10.10 32.96 0.44
CA THR A 221 8.66 33.17 0.28
C THR A 221 7.96 32.92 1.61
N THR A 222 7.18 33.91 2.07
CA THR A 222 6.34 33.78 3.27
C THR A 222 4.89 33.66 2.85
N ARG A 223 4.17 32.67 3.42
CA ARG A 223 2.76 32.43 3.21
C ARG A 223 2.00 32.51 4.54
N THR A 224 0.81 33.10 4.52
CA THR A 224 -0.15 33.07 5.64
C THR A 224 -1.49 32.59 5.15
N TYR A 225 -2.19 31.84 6.00
CA TYR A 225 -3.42 31.13 5.66
C TYR A 225 -4.54 31.49 6.62
N GLU A 226 -5.74 31.73 6.07
CA GLU A 226 -6.96 32.01 6.82
C GLU A 226 -8.03 30.98 6.45
N TYR A 227 -8.81 30.57 7.45
CA TYR A 227 -9.87 29.57 7.31
C TYR A 227 -11.19 30.15 7.82
N ASP A 228 -12.31 29.60 7.36
CA ASP A 228 -13.62 29.85 7.95
C ASP A 228 -13.90 28.96 9.19
N ASP A 229 -15.14 29.06 9.69
CA ASP A 229 -15.57 28.27 10.85
C ASP A 229 -15.67 26.75 10.57
N ASN A 230 -15.72 26.35 9.31
CA ASN A 230 -15.71 24.96 8.87
C ASN A 230 -14.28 24.44 8.56
N TRP A 231 -13.28 25.28 8.78
CA TRP A 231 -11.86 25.03 8.44
C TRP A 231 -11.61 24.92 6.93
N GLU A 232 -12.44 25.50 6.08
CA GLU A 232 -12.20 25.64 4.66
C GLU A 232 -11.21 26.80 4.43
N LEU A 233 -10.22 26.63 3.53
CA LEU A 233 -9.22 27.63 3.22
C LEU A 233 -9.84 28.81 2.48
N THR A 234 -10.01 29.96 3.14
CA THR A 234 -10.61 31.16 2.55
C THR A 234 -9.57 32.10 1.94
N ARG A 235 -8.33 32.06 2.46
CA ARG A 235 -7.29 32.97 1.97
C ARG A 235 -5.89 32.41 2.13
N CYS A 236 -5.07 32.61 1.08
CA CYS A 236 -3.63 32.49 1.13
C CYS A 236 -3.00 33.81 0.73
N THR A 237 -2.12 34.36 1.57
CA THR A 237 -1.30 35.53 1.23
C THR A 237 0.13 35.06 1.10
N GLU A 238 0.71 35.29 -0.07
CA GLU A 238 2.10 34.93 -0.40
C GLU A 238 2.91 36.22 -0.65
N LYS A 239 4.12 36.25 -0.14
CA LYS A 239 5.08 37.34 -0.38
C LYS A 239 6.47 36.76 -0.54
N ALA A 240 7.03 36.89 -1.75
CA ALA A 240 8.44 36.63 -2.00
C ALA A 240 9.29 37.85 -1.56
N GLU A 241 10.49 37.62 -1.07
CA GLU A 241 11.43 38.69 -0.71
C GLU A 241 11.77 39.52 -1.95
N GLY A 242 11.62 40.87 -1.84
CA GLY A 242 11.80 41.79 -2.99
C GLY A 242 10.78 41.61 -4.12
N GLY A 243 9.84 40.66 -4.00
CA GLY A 243 8.83 40.30 -4.98
C GLY A 243 7.45 40.88 -4.69
N LYS A 244 6.51 40.54 -5.54
CA LYS A 244 5.11 40.95 -5.44
C LYS A 244 4.41 40.24 -4.29
N LYS A 245 3.43 40.92 -3.67
CA LYS A 245 2.48 40.33 -2.77
C LYS A 245 1.34 39.71 -3.59
N THR A 246 1.15 38.40 -3.49
CA THR A 246 0.04 37.70 -4.11
C THR A 246 -0.96 37.26 -3.04
N VAL A 247 -2.25 37.45 -3.31
CA VAL A 247 -3.35 37.02 -2.45
C VAL A 247 -4.28 36.16 -3.26
N HIS A 248 -4.59 34.97 -2.74
CA HIS A 248 -5.58 34.04 -3.27
C HIS A 248 -6.78 34.03 -2.31
N ASN A 249 -7.95 34.40 -2.77
CA ASN A 249 -9.19 34.36 -2.01
C ASN A 249 -10.11 33.27 -2.58
N TYR A 250 -10.73 32.54 -1.70
CA TYR A 250 -11.69 31.48 -2.03
C TYR A 250 -12.99 31.70 -1.25
N THR A 251 -14.11 31.39 -1.85
CA THR A 251 -15.41 31.38 -1.17
C THR A 251 -16.15 30.07 -1.49
N TYR A 252 -16.93 29.59 -0.55
CA TYR A 252 -17.63 28.32 -0.64
C TYR A 252 -19.11 28.51 -0.32
N ASP A 253 -19.94 27.58 -0.76
CA ASP A 253 -21.32 27.46 -0.30
C ASP A 253 -21.39 26.58 0.96
N LYS A 254 -22.59 26.37 1.49
CA LYS A 254 -22.82 25.63 2.74
C LYS A 254 -22.44 24.15 2.71
N ILE A 255 -22.22 23.59 1.53
CA ILE A 255 -21.86 22.18 1.31
C ILE A 255 -20.45 22.03 0.73
N GLY A 256 -19.63 23.11 0.79
CA GLY A 256 -18.24 23.10 0.41
C GLY A 256 -17.97 23.23 -1.09
N ASN A 257 -18.93 23.61 -1.94
CA ASN A 257 -18.62 23.91 -3.32
C ASN A 257 -17.93 25.27 -3.42
N ARG A 258 -16.77 25.35 -4.11
CA ARG A 258 -16.06 26.62 -4.33
C ARG A 258 -16.88 27.53 -5.24
N THR A 259 -17.41 28.65 -4.71
CA THR A 259 -18.25 29.58 -5.46
C THR A 259 -17.45 30.65 -6.18
N SER A 260 -16.29 31.04 -5.63
CA SER A 260 -15.36 31.95 -6.32
C SER A 260 -13.90 31.69 -5.98
N TYR A 261 -13.04 32.13 -6.89
CA TYR A 261 -11.59 32.26 -6.70
C TYR A 261 -11.12 33.58 -7.26
N GLU A 262 -10.26 34.29 -6.52
CA GLU A 262 -9.63 35.52 -6.99
C GLU A 262 -8.14 35.56 -6.64
N LYS A 263 -7.30 35.86 -7.67
CA LYS A 263 -5.87 36.13 -7.51
C LYS A 263 -5.61 37.61 -7.63
N ILE A 264 -4.98 38.18 -6.61
CA ILE A 264 -4.63 39.62 -6.53
C ILE A 264 -3.11 39.70 -6.40
N GLU A 265 -2.46 40.51 -7.27
CA GLU A 265 -1.02 40.80 -7.20
C GLU A 265 -0.83 42.29 -6.96
N ASP A 266 -0.13 42.66 -5.88
CA ASP A 266 0.12 44.08 -5.47
C ASP A 266 -1.18 44.92 -5.45
N GLY A 267 -2.27 44.36 -4.96
CA GLY A 267 -3.58 45.01 -4.90
C GLY A 267 -4.37 45.02 -6.20
N VAL A 268 -3.82 44.44 -7.29
CA VAL A 268 -4.50 44.39 -8.59
C VAL A 268 -5.03 42.96 -8.82
N SER A 269 -6.35 42.82 -8.99
CA SER A 269 -6.95 41.53 -9.35
C SER A 269 -6.44 41.07 -10.72
N LYS A 270 -5.77 39.93 -10.77
CA LYS A 270 -5.21 39.31 -11.99
C LYS A 270 -6.13 38.29 -12.60
N ALA A 271 -6.74 37.46 -11.77
CA ALA A 271 -7.74 36.48 -12.19
C ALA A 271 -8.91 36.46 -11.19
N LYS A 272 -10.10 36.30 -11.71
CA LYS A 272 -11.31 36.09 -10.88
C LYS A 272 -12.26 35.17 -11.59
N TYR A 273 -12.58 34.06 -10.95
CA TYR A 273 -13.48 33.04 -11.50
C TYR A 273 -14.68 32.86 -10.60
N ASN A 274 -15.86 32.65 -11.20
CA ASN A 274 -17.07 32.21 -10.54
C ASN A 274 -17.40 30.79 -11.01
N TYR A 275 -17.86 29.95 -10.07
CA TYR A 275 -18.20 28.55 -10.28
C TYR A 275 -19.68 28.34 -10.04
N LYS A 276 -20.30 27.50 -10.86
CA LYS A 276 -21.70 27.12 -10.74
C LYS A 276 -21.84 25.62 -10.72
N TYR A 277 -22.61 25.12 -9.78
CA TYR A 277 -22.85 23.69 -9.55
C TYR A 277 -24.32 23.36 -9.79
N ASN A 278 -24.61 22.07 -10.04
CA ASN A 278 -25.94 21.52 -10.03
C ASN A 278 -26.29 20.96 -8.64
N ASP A 279 -27.51 20.40 -8.50
CA ASP A 279 -28.00 19.86 -7.22
C ASP A 279 -27.25 18.59 -6.75
N SER A 280 -26.39 18.01 -7.59
CA SER A 280 -25.51 16.89 -7.27
C SER A 280 -24.08 17.33 -6.95
N ASN A 281 -23.84 18.63 -6.68
CA ASN A 281 -22.52 19.23 -6.42
C ASN A 281 -21.52 19.11 -7.58
N GLN A 282 -21.97 18.85 -8.79
CA GLN A 282 -21.14 18.78 -9.98
C GLN A 282 -20.90 20.19 -10.53
N LEU A 283 -19.65 20.54 -10.78
CA LEU A 283 -19.27 21.80 -11.40
C LEU A 283 -19.79 21.82 -12.86
N ILE A 284 -20.77 22.67 -13.16
CA ILE A 284 -21.34 22.74 -14.50
C ILE A 284 -20.82 23.91 -15.33
N LYS A 285 -20.26 24.96 -14.66
CA LYS A 285 -19.73 26.12 -15.36
C LYS A 285 -18.70 26.88 -14.52
N ARG A 286 -17.61 27.32 -15.17
CA ARG A 286 -16.64 28.27 -14.65
C ARG A 286 -16.56 29.46 -15.58
N THR A 287 -16.62 30.69 -15.05
CA THR A 287 -16.54 31.93 -15.82
C THR A 287 -15.47 32.86 -15.29
N ASN A 288 -14.79 33.60 -16.17
CA ASN A 288 -13.88 34.64 -15.78
C ASN A 288 -14.66 35.93 -15.49
N ALA A 289 -14.84 36.28 -14.22
CA ALA A 289 -15.61 37.44 -13.79
C ALA A 289 -15.00 38.80 -14.21
N LYS A 290 -13.77 38.79 -14.72
CA LYS A 290 -13.11 40.01 -15.25
C LYS A 290 -13.45 40.31 -16.72
N ILE A 291 -14.06 39.36 -17.40
CA ILE A 291 -14.46 39.45 -18.82
C ILE A 291 -15.97 39.59 -18.87
N TRP A 292 -16.47 40.74 -19.32
CA TRP A 292 -17.91 40.95 -19.46
C TRP A 292 -18.47 40.03 -20.54
N GLY A 293 -19.54 39.30 -20.19
CA GLY A 293 -20.17 38.35 -21.11
C GLY A 293 -19.35 37.06 -21.38
N ASP A 294 -18.36 36.74 -20.53
CA ASP A 294 -17.56 35.53 -20.66
C ASP A 294 -18.45 34.27 -20.77
N PRO A 295 -18.39 33.55 -21.90
CA PRO A 295 -19.15 32.31 -22.04
C PRO A 295 -18.66 31.20 -21.11
N GLY A 296 -17.38 31.27 -20.71
CA GLY A 296 -16.71 30.38 -19.75
C GLY A 296 -16.52 28.94 -20.23
N THR A 297 -16.03 28.14 -19.33
CA THR A 297 -15.88 26.69 -19.51
C THR A 297 -17.11 25.97 -18.96
N THR A 298 -17.67 25.04 -19.70
CA THR A 298 -18.82 24.22 -19.30
C THR A 298 -18.40 22.75 -19.11
N TYR A 299 -19.01 22.08 -18.15
CA TYR A 299 -18.70 20.71 -17.74
C TYR A 299 -19.96 19.86 -17.84
N SER A 300 -19.84 18.65 -18.33
CA SER A 300 -20.95 17.70 -18.46
C SER A 300 -20.57 16.36 -17.83
N TYR A 301 -21.54 15.75 -17.19
CA TYR A 301 -21.36 14.49 -16.44
C TYR A 301 -22.29 13.41 -16.96
N ASP A 302 -21.87 12.15 -16.84
CA ASP A 302 -22.75 11.01 -17.05
C ASP A 302 -23.66 10.78 -15.85
N LYS A 303 -24.52 9.77 -15.94
CA LYS A 303 -25.45 9.42 -14.86
C LYS A 303 -24.75 8.82 -13.63
N ASP A 304 -23.54 8.32 -13.79
CA ASP A 304 -22.76 7.73 -12.71
C ASP A 304 -21.86 8.79 -12.03
N GLY A 305 -22.03 10.08 -12.39
CA GLY A 305 -21.30 11.19 -11.80
C GLY A 305 -19.89 11.40 -12.35
N ASN A 306 -19.54 10.82 -13.48
CA ASN A 306 -18.24 11.01 -14.09
C ASN A 306 -18.26 12.21 -15.04
N LEU A 307 -17.22 13.06 -14.98
CA LEU A 307 -17.01 14.15 -15.93
C LEU A 307 -16.73 13.59 -17.32
N ILE A 308 -17.62 13.81 -18.28
CA ILE A 308 -17.47 13.28 -19.63
C ILE A 308 -17.00 14.31 -20.65
N GLN A 309 -17.18 15.60 -20.36
CA GLN A 309 -16.79 16.66 -21.27
C GLN A 309 -16.48 17.96 -20.51
N GLU A 310 -15.41 18.61 -20.93
CA GLU A 310 -15.05 19.98 -20.62
C GLU A 310 -14.95 20.78 -21.93
N CYS A 311 -15.67 21.89 -22.02
CA CYS A 311 -15.72 22.72 -23.21
C CYS A 311 -15.45 24.17 -22.83
N ASP A 312 -14.27 24.67 -23.18
CA ASP A 312 -13.93 26.09 -23.07
C ASP A 312 -14.58 26.85 -24.23
N LYS A 313 -15.57 27.65 -23.90
CA LYS A 313 -16.32 28.46 -24.88
C LYS A 313 -15.69 29.83 -25.12
N THR A 314 -14.58 30.14 -24.47
CA THR A 314 -13.85 31.41 -24.64
C THR A 314 -12.91 31.37 -25.83
N ASN A 315 -12.54 30.19 -26.27
CA ASN A 315 -11.68 29.97 -27.43
C ASN A 315 -12.33 28.93 -28.37
N SER A 316 -11.73 28.75 -29.54
CA SER A 316 -12.18 27.81 -30.57
C SER A 316 -11.57 26.41 -30.40
N ALA A 317 -10.97 26.10 -29.24
CA ALA A 317 -10.39 24.79 -28.99
C ALA A 317 -11.48 23.71 -28.90
N ASP A 318 -11.16 22.54 -29.43
CA ASP A 318 -12.04 21.39 -29.32
C ASP A 318 -12.26 20.99 -27.87
N PRO A 319 -13.45 20.49 -27.53
CA PRO A 319 -13.74 20.02 -26.19
C PRO A 319 -12.81 18.88 -25.77
N VAL A 320 -12.46 18.86 -24.49
CA VAL A 320 -11.84 17.71 -23.85
C VAL A 320 -12.92 16.73 -23.44
N THR A 321 -12.76 15.46 -23.80
CA THR A 321 -13.69 14.38 -23.48
C THR A 321 -13.03 13.29 -22.66
N TYR A 322 -13.80 12.64 -21.81
CA TYR A 322 -13.34 11.67 -20.82
C TYR A 322 -14.17 10.38 -20.94
N GLU A 323 -13.49 9.24 -20.97
CA GLU A 323 -14.11 7.92 -21.00
C GLU A 323 -13.68 7.12 -19.76
N TYR A 324 -14.59 6.30 -19.25
CA TYR A 324 -14.39 5.58 -17.99
C TYR A 324 -14.66 4.09 -18.13
N THR A 325 -13.96 3.29 -17.32
CA THR A 325 -14.22 1.85 -17.16
C THR A 325 -15.59 1.61 -16.50
N ALA A 326 -16.02 0.36 -16.47
CA ALA A 326 -17.23 -0.06 -15.77
C ALA A 326 -17.16 0.20 -14.25
N GLU A 327 -15.97 0.32 -13.68
CA GLU A 327 -15.75 0.67 -12.26
C GLU A 327 -15.42 2.17 -12.07
N ASN A 328 -15.80 3.03 -13.04
CA ASN A 328 -15.62 4.48 -13.02
C ASN A 328 -14.15 4.95 -12.90
N ARG A 329 -13.20 4.15 -13.41
CA ARG A 329 -11.80 4.57 -13.54
C ARG A 329 -11.61 5.33 -14.85
N LEU A 330 -10.89 6.45 -14.83
CA LEU A 330 -10.61 7.24 -16.03
C LEU A 330 -9.76 6.43 -17.01
N ALA A 331 -10.31 6.08 -18.15
CA ALA A 331 -9.67 5.23 -19.13
C ALA A 331 -9.04 6.03 -20.26
N VAL A 332 -9.71 7.08 -20.78
CA VAL A 332 -9.21 7.85 -21.94
C VAL A 332 -9.56 9.32 -21.77
N VAL A 333 -8.62 10.19 -22.11
CA VAL A 333 -8.82 11.63 -22.27
C VAL A 333 -8.46 12.03 -23.69
N LYS A 334 -9.37 12.74 -24.38
CA LYS A 334 -9.18 13.19 -25.76
C LYS A 334 -9.47 14.68 -25.89
N GLN A 335 -8.81 15.34 -26.84
CA GLN A 335 -9.17 16.67 -27.30
C GLN A 335 -9.22 16.68 -28.84
N GLY A 336 -10.34 17.08 -29.42
CA GLY A 336 -10.51 17.11 -30.88
C GLY A 336 -10.24 15.76 -31.56
N GLY A 337 -10.53 14.63 -30.90
CA GLY A 337 -10.24 13.29 -31.39
C GLY A 337 -8.79 12.83 -31.17
N THR A 338 -7.89 13.70 -30.69
CA THR A 338 -6.52 13.35 -30.32
C THR A 338 -6.52 12.80 -28.88
N VAL A 339 -5.98 11.60 -28.67
CA VAL A 339 -5.78 11.04 -27.33
C VAL A 339 -4.69 11.86 -26.63
N LEU A 340 -5.01 12.39 -25.45
CA LEU A 340 -4.04 13.05 -24.57
C LEU A 340 -3.42 12.04 -23.60
N MET A 341 -4.25 11.14 -23.08
CA MET A 341 -3.88 10.09 -22.13
C MET A 341 -4.84 8.91 -22.30
N ALA A 342 -4.33 7.69 -22.13
CA ALA A 342 -5.17 6.51 -21.93
C ALA A 342 -4.54 5.58 -20.91
N ALA A 343 -5.35 4.96 -20.04
CA ALA A 343 -4.88 4.11 -18.95
C ALA A 343 -5.63 2.77 -18.92
N MET A 344 -4.93 1.73 -18.48
CA MET A 344 -5.51 0.42 -18.16
C MET A 344 -5.20 0.04 -16.72
N TYR A 345 -6.16 -0.63 -16.12
CA TYR A 345 -6.13 -1.02 -14.71
C TYR A 345 -6.22 -2.53 -14.56
N ASP A 346 -5.59 -3.06 -13.51
CA ASP A 346 -5.75 -4.46 -13.11
C ASP A 346 -7.11 -4.68 -12.40
N GLY A 347 -7.39 -5.92 -12.02
CA GLY A 347 -8.64 -6.28 -11.36
C GLY A 347 -8.81 -5.69 -9.95
N ASP A 348 -7.75 -5.12 -9.36
CA ASP A 348 -7.77 -4.37 -8.09
C ASP A 348 -7.79 -2.84 -8.34
N ASN A 349 -7.97 -2.41 -9.59
CA ASN A 349 -7.99 -1.01 -10.01
C ASN A 349 -6.66 -0.25 -9.82
N ASN A 350 -5.51 -0.94 -9.77
CA ASN A 350 -4.22 -0.28 -9.89
C ASN A 350 -3.94 0.03 -11.36
N ARG A 351 -3.44 1.22 -11.66
CA ARG A 351 -3.00 1.57 -13.01
C ARG A 351 -1.75 0.75 -13.37
N VAL A 352 -1.84 -0.03 -14.44
CA VAL A 352 -0.77 -0.92 -14.92
C VAL A 352 -0.15 -0.42 -16.21
N PHE A 353 -0.95 0.18 -17.10
CA PHE A 353 -0.47 0.76 -18.35
C PHE A 353 -1.00 2.17 -18.52
N GLU A 354 -0.18 3.03 -19.13
CA GLU A 354 -0.57 4.38 -19.55
C GLU A 354 0.04 4.69 -20.92
N LEU A 355 -0.76 5.32 -21.77
CA LEU A 355 -0.36 5.87 -23.04
C LEU A 355 -0.49 7.39 -22.96
N ASP A 356 0.62 8.11 -23.10
CA ASP A 356 0.69 9.56 -23.02
C ASP A 356 1.04 10.18 -24.36
N ASN A 357 0.39 11.30 -24.67
CA ASN A 357 0.81 12.17 -25.76
C ASN A 357 2.03 12.99 -25.31
N THR A 358 3.21 12.58 -25.76
CA THR A 358 4.49 13.23 -25.43
C THR A 358 5.00 14.16 -26.51
N TYR A 359 4.23 14.33 -27.60
CA TYR A 359 4.66 15.14 -28.73
C TYR A 359 5.04 16.56 -28.30
N LYS A 360 6.34 16.88 -28.43
CA LYS A 360 6.90 18.25 -28.32
C LYS A 360 7.20 18.72 -29.72
N TRP A 361 6.70 19.91 -30.08
CA TRP A 361 6.91 20.51 -31.42
C TRP A 361 8.39 20.68 -31.77
N GLU A 362 9.26 20.69 -30.78
CA GLU A 362 10.70 20.93 -30.93
C GLU A 362 11.51 19.66 -31.23
N ASP A 363 10.95 18.49 -30.97
CA ASP A 363 11.60 17.20 -31.25
C ASP A 363 11.01 16.59 -32.52
N CYS A 364 11.65 16.82 -33.67
CA CYS A 364 11.32 16.14 -34.95
C CYS A 364 11.50 14.61 -34.88
N TYR A 365 11.92 14.08 -33.74
CA TYR A 365 12.13 12.69 -33.41
C TYR A 365 11.32 12.31 -32.17
N GLY A 366 9.99 12.40 -32.26
CA GLY A 366 9.13 11.86 -31.22
C GLY A 366 9.36 10.35 -31.04
N ASP A 367 9.41 9.88 -29.81
CA ASP A 367 9.46 8.46 -29.51
C ASP A 367 8.33 7.74 -30.24
N GLU A 368 8.67 6.76 -31.07
CA GLU A 368 7.67 5.89 -31.67
C GLU A 368 7.16 4.93 -30.59
N VAL A 369 5.84 4.79 -30.47
CA VAL A 369 5.26 3.67 -29.70
C VAL A 369 5.51 2.40 -30.52
N LEU A 370 6.74 1.89 -30.44
CA LEU A 370 7.11 0.67 -31.11
C LEU A 370 6.82 -0.50 -30.18
N ILE A 371 5.72 -1.19 -30.40
CA ILE A 371 5.55 -2.54 -29.87
C ILE A 371 6.36 -3.47 -30.75
N PRO A 372 7.42 -4.11 -30.25
CA PRO A 372 8.23 -5.02 -31.02
C PRO A 372 7.39 -6.12 -31.67
N ALA A 373 7.72 -6.52 -32.89
CA ALA A 373 6.93 -7.50 -33.65
C ALA A 373 6.74 -8.83 -32.91
N ASN A 374 7.71 -9.23 -32.09
CA ASN A 374 7.65 -10.45 -31.27
C ASN A 374 6.72 -10.33 -30.05
N GLN A 375 6.19 -9.13 -29.75
CA GLN A 375 5.24 -8.86 -28.68
C GLN A 375 3.84 -8.58 -29.17
N ARG A 376 3.64 -8.51 -30.50
CA ARG A 376 2.33 -8.34 -31.12
C ARG A 376 1.62 -9.69 -31.17
N THR A 377 0.36 -9.69 -30.77
CA THR A 377 -0.52 -10.83 -31.01
C THR A 377 -1.22 -10.66 -32.34
N GLU A 378 -1.47 -11.75 -33.06
CA GLU A 378 -2.13 -11.73 -34.37
C GLU A 378 -3.54 -11.13 -34.33
N ASP A 379 -4.18 -11.17 -33.17
CA ASP A 379 -5.54 -10.72 -32.88
C ASP A 379 -5.60 -9.36 -32.14
N GLY A 380 -4.48 -8.68 -31.91
CA GLY A 380 -4.43 -7.39 -31.21
C GLY A 380 -4.94 -7.41 -29.79
N ASN A 381 -4.84 -8.55 -29.09
CA ASN A 381 -5.41 -8.74 -27.75
C ASN A 381 -4.47 -8.38 -26.60
N SER A 382 -3.20 -8.01 -26.85
CA SER A 382 -2.31 -7.56 -25.77
C SER A 382 -2.76 -6.21 -25.23
N PRO A 383 -2.59 -5.95 -23.91
CA PRO A 383 -2.91 -4.65 -23.31
C PRO A 383 -2.25 -3.47 -24.02
N LYS A 384 -0.99 -3.63 -24.41
CA LYS A 384 -0.21 -2.61 -25.15
C LYS A 384 -0.79 -2.33 -26.53
N GLU A 385 -1.19 -3.35 -27.28
CA GLU A 385 -1.81 -3.19 -28.61
C GLU A 385 -3.21 -2.57 -28.50
N GLN A 386 -3.98 -2.91 -27.48
CA GLN A 386 -5.28 -2.29 -27.21
C GLN A 386 -5.13 -0.78 -26.99
N LEU A 387 -4.19 -0.34 -26.14
CA LEU A 387 -3.91 1.08 -25.95
C LEU A 387 -3.39 1.75 -27.21
N ALA A 388 -2.44 1.14 -27.91
CA ALA A 388 -1.90 1.66 -29.15
C ALA A 388 -2.98 1.81 -30.24
N SER A 389 -3.99 0.96 -30.27
CA SER A 389 -5.10 1.03 -31.24
C SER A 389 -5.98 2.28 -31.09
N LEU A 390 -5.93 2.94 -29.92
CA LEU A 390 -6.68 4.18 -29.65
C LEU A 390 -6.11 5.38 -30.43
N VAL A 391 -4.90 5.29 -30.94
CA VAL A 391 -4.23 6.39 -31.64
C VAL A 391 -4.02 6.11 -33.13
N LYS A 392 -4.02 7.16 -33.94
CA LYS A 392 -3.78 7.04 -35.37
C LYS A 392 -2.35 6.54 -35.61
N GLY A 393 -2.21 5.45 -36.35
CA GLY A 393 -0.95 4.74 -36.59
C GLY A 393 -0.78 3.51 -35.68
N GLY A 394 -1.64 3.32 -34.71
CA GLY A 394 -1.63 2.15 -33.80
C GLY A 394 -0.27 1.96 -33.15
N SER A 395 0.27 0.73 -33.23
CA SER A 395 1.58 0.39 -32.65
C SER A 395 2.79 1.11 -33.27
N ASN A 396 2.60 1.88 -34.33
CA ASN A 396 3.63 2.70 -34.97
C ASN A 396 3.30 4.20 -34.87
N ALA A 397 2.44 4.60 -33.94
CA ALA A 397 2.09 6.01 -33.71
C ALA A 397 3.31 6.78 -33.20
N LYS A 398 3.52 7.97 -33.76
CA LYS A 398 4.57 8.91 -33.32
C LYS A 398 4.01 9.90 -32.30
N GLY A 399 4.86 10.37 -31.42
CA GLY A 399 4.51 11.37 -30.42
C GLY A 399 3.72 10.84 -29.22
N TYR A 400 3.76 9.54 -28.99
CA TYR A 400 3.16 8.89 -27.82
C TYR A 400 4.17 8.03 -27.08
N THR A 401 4.07 8.01 -25.77
CA THR A 401 4.83 7.12 -24.90
C THR A 401 3.90 6.10 -24.27
N LEU A 402 4.21 4.82 -24.39
CA LEU A 402 3.54 3.73 -23.69
C LEU A 402 4.39 3.32 -22.48
N THR A 403 3.81 3.41 -21.31
CA THR A 403 4.45 3.05 -20.04
C THR A 403 3.70 1.89 -19.40
N GLU A 404 4.44 0.90 -18.93
CA GLU A 404 3.95 -0.17 -18.07
C GLU A 404 4.47 0.05 -16.65
N TYR A 405 3.58 0.08 -15.67
CA TYR A 405 3.89 0.28 -14.27
C TYR A 405 3.99 -1.05 -13.53
N ILE A 406 5.08 -1.26 -12.83
CA ILE A 406 5.25 -2.35 -11.88
C ILE A 406 4.98 -1.81 -10.48
N ASN A 407 3.93 -2.31 -9.87
CA ASN A 407 3.38 -1.79 -8.63
C ASN A 407 3.82 -2.60 -7.41
N ASP A 408 4.16 -1.92 -6.32
CA ASP A 408 4.29 -2.49 -4.97
C ASP A 408 2.91 -2.51 -4.29
N ILE A 409 2.23 -3.63 -4.39
CA ILE A 409 0.93 -3.84 -3.75
C ILE A 409 1.02 -4.23 -2.27
N ASN A 410 2.25 -4.39 -1.75
CA ASN A 410 2.51 -4.75 -0.36
C ASN A 410 2.59 -3.52 0.56
N ARG A 411 2.50 -2.32 0.00
CA ARG A 411 2.41 -1.04 0.74
C ARG A 411 0.97 -0.72 1.12
N GLU A 412 0.80 0.17 2.08
CA GLU A 412 -0.53 0.66 2.49
C GLU A 412 -1.28 1.31 1.31
N ASN A 413 -0.59 2.15 0.54
CA ASN A 413 -1.02 2.62 -0.76
C ASN A 413 -0.13 1.99 -1.82
N THR A 414 -0.73 1.50 -2.90
CA THR A 414 0.03 0.96 -4.02
C THR A 414 0.94 2.04 -4.61
N GLU A 415 2.25 1.73 -4.73
CA GLU A 415 3.27 2.61 -5.27
C GLU A 415 3.95 1.99 -6.49
N VAL A 416 4.39 2.83 -7.43
CA VAL A 416 5.11 2.37 -8.62
C VAL A 416 6.57 2.08 -8.27
N LEU A 417 7.02 0.85 -8.47
CA LEU A 417 8.43 0.45 -8.28
C LEU A 417 9.28 0.71 -9.52
N ALA A 418 8.72 0.46 -10.70
CA ALA A 418 9.46 0.63 -11.95
C ALA A 418 8.49 0.93 -13.12
N GLU A 419 9.02 1.62 -14.10
CA GLU A 419 8.36 1.92 -15.36
C GLU A 419 9.11 1.27 -16.52
N TYR A 420 8.38 0.53 -17.34
CA TYR A 420 8.89 -0.12 -18.53
C TYR A 420 8.33 0.54 -19.79
N GLY A 421 9.20 0.72 -20.77
CA GLY A 421 8.78 1.16 -22.08
C GLY A 421 8.07 0.07 -22.89
N ALA A 422 7.58 0.44 -24.08
CA ALA A 422 7.05 -0.52 -25.03
C ALA A 422 8.08 -1.56 -25.48
N ASP A 423 9.37 -1.23 -25.41
CA ASP A 423 10.51 -2.10 -25.73
C ASP A 423 10.89 -3.07 -24.60
N GLU A 424 10.10 -3.14 -23.52
CA GLU A 424 10.32 -3.96 -22.33
C GLU A 424 11.57 -3.59 -21.52
N LYS A 425 12.16 -2.42 -21.76
CA LYS A 425 13.27 -1.93 -20.97
C LYS A 425 12.77 -1.06 -19.81
N VAL A 426 13.47 -1.12 -18.69
CA VAL A 426 13.27 -0.21 -17.57
C VAL A 426 13.64 1.21 -18.03
N ARG A 427 12.69 2.12 -17.95
CA ARG A 427 12.91 3.56 -18.18
C ARG A 427 13.38 4.23 -16.91
N GLN A 428 12.69 3.95 -15.82
CA GLN A 428 13.04 4.44 -14.50
C GLN A 428 12.52 3.50 -13.41
N ALA A 429 13.18 3.52 -12.26
CA ALA A 429 12.77 2.77 -11.09
C ALA A 429 12.88 3.64 -9.85
N TYR A 430 12.04 3.38 -8.86
CA TYR A 430 11.89 4.21 -7.67
C TYR A 430 12.31 3.46 -6.43
N THR A 431 12.98 4.16 -5.54
CA THR A 431 13.36 3.65 -4.22
C THR A 431 12.50 4.33 -3.16
N TYR A 432 11.90 3.53 -2.30
CA TYR A 432 11.05 4.01 -1.20
C TYR A 432 11.67 3.67 0.15
N GLY A 433 11.71 4.66 1.02
CA GLY A 433 12.22 4.56 2.37
C GLY A 433 11.12 4.47 3.44
N GLU A 434 11.34 5.19 4.54
CA GLU A 434 10.36 5.30 5.64
C GLU A 434 9.10 6.01 5.17
N SER A 435 7.93 5.53 5.61
CA SER A 435 6.66 6.16 5.24
C SER A 435 6.51 7.55 5.88
N GLY A 436 6.01 8.50 5.11
CA GLY A 436 5.84 9.89 5.52
C GLY A 436 6.50 10.86 4.55
N ILE A 437 7.06 11.96 5.05
CA ILE A 437 7.73 12.93 4.20
C ILE A 437 9.00 12.33 3.61
N GLY A 438 9.11 12.43 2.27
CA GLY A 438 10.25 11.90 1.54
C GLY A 438 10.26 10.38 1.41
N GLU A 439 9.12 9.74 1.48
CA GLU A 439 9.00 8.28 1.33
C GLU A 439 9.60 7.80 0.01
N ARG A 440 9.38 8.47 -1.12
CA ARG A 440 10.10 8.23 -2.37
C ARG A 440 11.45 8.94 -2.30
N VAL A 441 12.52 8.16 -2.13
CA VAL A 441 13.89 8.68 -1.88
C VAL A 441 14.57 9.08 -3.17
N SER A 442 14.53 8.19 -4.18
CA SER A 442 15.23 8.37 -5.44
C SER A 442 14.47 7.82 -6.63
N VAL A 443 14.85 8.29 -7.81
CA VAL A 443 14.53 7.70 -9.09
C VAL A 443 15.83 7.35 -9.80
N ASP A 444 15.90 6.12 -10.31
CA ASP A 444 17.05 5.60 -11.06
C ASP A 444 16.69 5.52 -12.54
N LYS A 445 17.49 6.17 -13.38
CA LYS A 445 17.42 6.09 -14.84
C LYS A 445 18.73 5.46 -15.32
N SER A 446 18.66 4.20 -15.76
CA SER A 446 19.85 3.39 -16.03
C SER A 446 20.73 3.26 -14.77
N GLU A 447 21.97 3.76 -14.79
CA GLU A 447 22.92 3.73 -13.68
C GLU A 447 22.95 5.03 -12.87
N GLU A 448 22.24 6.07 -13.33
CA GLU A 448 22.17 7.38 -12.67
C GLU A 448 20.99 7.45 -11.70
N SER A 449 21.26 7.91 -10.49
CA SER A 449 20.25 8.15 -9.45
C SER A 449 20.01 9.64 -9.26
N SER A 450 18.74 10.03 -9.18
CA SER A 450 18.33 11.37 -8.76
C SER A 450 17.55 11.30 -7.46
N TYR A 451 17.69 12.32 -6.61
CA TYR A 451 17.12 12.34 -5.26
C TYR A 451 16.07 13.44 -5.13
N TYR A 452 14.96 13.10 -4.46
CA TYR A 452 13.86 14.02 -4.25
C TYR A 452 14.04 14.84 -2.98
N LEU A 453 13.67 16.14 -3.06
CA LEU A 453 13.46 17.02 -1.91
C LEU A 453 11.97 17.32 -1.75
N TYR A 454 11.54 17.55 -0.51
CA TYR A 454 10.13 17.69 -0.16
C TYR A 454 9.88 18.87 0.78
N ASP A 455 8.67 19.45 0.67
CA ASP A 455 8.09 20.33 1.68
C ASP A 455 7.39 19.52 2.81
N GLY A 456 6.83 20.20 3.81
CA GLY A 456 6.08 19.56 4.90
C GLY A 456 4.74 18.94 4.47
N ARG A 457 4.29 19.17 3.24
CA ARG A 457 3.10 18.57 2.63
C ARG A 457 3.42 17.30 1.85
N ASN A 458 4.69 16.91 1.84
CA ASN A 458 5.22 15.82 0.99
C ASN A 458 5.13 16.14 -0.51
N SER A 459 5.08 17.41 -0.90
CA SER A 459 5.21 17.81 -2.30
C SER A 459 6.66 17.80 -2.70
N VAL A 460 6.97 17.29 -3.89
CA VAL A 460 8.33 17.35 -4.44
C VAL A 460 8.67 18.80 -4.78
N THR A 461 9.69 19.34 -4.15
CA THR A 461 10.13 20.74 -4.35
C THR A 461 11.45 20.84 -5.11
N GLY A 462 12.22 19.74 -5.18
CA GLY A 462 13.47 19.73 -5.93
C GLY A 462 13.93 18.33 -6.30
N ILE A 463 14.79 18.29 -7.32
CA ILE A 463 15.48 17.07 -7.75
C ILE A 463 16.98 17.36 -7.77
N LEU A 464 17.74 16.46 -7.15
CA LEU A 464 19.19 16.52 -7.04
C LEU A 464 19.84 15.40 -7.83
N THR A 465 20.99 15.71 -8.44
CA THR A 465 21.87 14.68 -9.06
C THR A 465 22.62 13.86 -8.00
N GLU A 466 23.39 12.88 -8.45
CA GLU A 466 24.35 12.14 -7.63
C GLU A 466 25.44 13.04 -7.02
N THR A 467 25.74 14.19 -7.62
CA THR A 467 26.69 15.18 -7.13
C THR A 467 26.02 16.28 -6.30
N ALA A 468 24.75 16.06 -5.89
CA ALA A 468 23.93 16.97 -5.11
C ALA A 468 23.59 18.32 -5.79
N ASN A 469 23.75 18.43 -7.12
CA ASN A 469 23.33 19.61 -7.86
C ASN A 469 21.80 19.64 -8.02
N LEU A 470 21.18 20.78 -7.74
CA LEU A 470 19.74 21.00 -7.93
C LEU A 470 19.47 21.22 -9.42
N THR A 471 18.84 20.23 -10.07
CA THR A 471 18.52 20.30 -11.50
C THR A 471 17.14 20.87 -11.77
N ASN A 472 16.18 20.61 -10.88
CA ASN A 472 14.80 21.06 -11.01
C ASN A 472 14.31 21.56 -9.66
N SER A 473 13.52 22.63 -9.68
CA SER A 473 12.77 23.13 -8.53
C SER A 473 11.31 23.33 -8.90
N TYR A 474 10.40 23.11 -7.94
CA TYR A 474 8.97 23.18 -8.15
C TYR A 474 8.29 23.90 -6.99
N GLN A 475 7.33 24.76 -7.32
CA GLN A 475 6.47 25.40 -6.32
C GLN A 475 5.01 25.23 -6.72
N TYR A 476 4.15 25.11 -5.73
CA TYR A 476 2.72 24.86 -5.92
C TYR A 476 1.90 25.90 -5.15
N ASP A 477 0.72 26.21 -5.68
CA ASP A 477 -0.29 26.91 -4.90
C ASP A 477 -0.90 25.99 -3.84
N SER A 478 -1.85 26.52 -3.06
CA SER A 478 -2.50 25.75 -1.98
C SER A 478 -3.23 24.51 -2.46
N TYR A 479 -3.71 24.50 -3.70
CA TYR A 479 -4.47 23.37 -4.29
C TYR A 479 -3.64 22.46 -5.19
N GLY A 480 -2.36 22.78 -5.41
CA GLY A 480 -1.44 21.90 -6.14
C GLY A 480 -1.20 22.30 -7.59
N ASN A 481 -1.68 23.47 -8.02
CA ASN A 481 -1.27 24.00 -9.32
C ASN A 481 0.21 24.40 -9.26
N LEU A 482 0.98 23.99 -10.27
CA LEU A 482 2.38 24.36 -10.41
C LEU A 482 2.49 25.87 -10.67
N THR A 483 3.15 26.61 -9.78
CA THR A 483 3.32 28.08 -9.88
C THR A 483 4.72 28.46 -10.35
N SER A 484 5.71 27.62 -10.10
CA SER A 484 7.10 27.77 -10.58
C SER A 484 7.70 26.40 -10.86
N GLY A 485 8.65 26.35 -11.78
CA GLY A 485 9.23 25.13 -12.29
C GLY A 485 8.55 24.69 -13.59
N THR A 486 9.09 23.65 -14.21
CA THR A 486 8.59 23.15 -15.49
C THR A 486 8.10 21.73 -15.31
N ALA A 487 6.90 21.43 -15.78
CA ALA A 487 6.46 20.09 -16.03
C ALA A 487 7.23 19.54 -17.26
N ASP A 488 8.44 19.04 -17.04
CA ASP A 488 9.43 18.76 -18.07
C ASP A 488 9.32 17.34 -18.65
N GLY A 489 8.38 16.51 -18.15
CA GLY A 489 8.24 15.13 -18.53
C GLY A 489 9.36 14.22 -17.99
N VAL A 490 10.28 14.75 -17.18
CA VAL A 490 11.35 14.00 -16.52
C VAL A 490 10.91 13.49 -15.16
N ASN A 491 10.11 14.31 -14.46
CA ASN A 491 9.52 13.99 -13.18
C ASN A 491 8.01 14.19 -13.24
N TYR A 492 7.26 13.14 -12.99
CA TYR A 492 5.78 13.18 -12.95
C TYR A 492 5.24 13.39 -11.54
N TYR A 493 6.07 13.19 -10.51
CA TYR A 493 5.67 13.28 -9.12
C TYR A 493 5.88 14.69 -8.58
N GLY A 494 4.82 15.30 -8.12
CA GLY A 494 4.82 16.71 -7.73
C GLY A 494 4.10 16.96 -6.41
N TYR A 495 2.97 17.64 -6.48
CA TYR A 495 2.15 17.99 -5.33
C TYR A 495 1.77 16.75 -4.53
N ASN A 496 1.99 16.78 -3.21
CA ASN A 496 1.77 15.65 -2.29
C ASN A 496 2.55 14.36 -2.62
N GLY A 497 3.58 14.43 -3.49
CA GLY A 497 4.34 13.28 -3.94
C GLY A 497 3.61 12.40 -4.94
N GLU A 498 2.47 12.84 -5.48
CA GLU A 498 1.64 12.07 -6.39
C GLU A 498 1.89 12.45 -7.86
N SER A 499 1.61 11.50 -8.77
CA SER A 499 1.88 11.71 -10.19
C SER A 499 0.82 12.60 -10.84
N THR A 500 1.29 13.56 -11.66
CA THR A 500 0.44 14.43 -12.47
C THR A 500 0.74 14.20 -13.94
N ASN A 501 -0.31 13.95 -14.73
CA ASN A 501 -0.16 13.82 -16.17
C ASN A 501 0.04 15.20 -16.79
N VAL A 502 1.15 15.38 -17.51
CA VAL A 502 1.59 16.68 -18.05
C VAL A 502 0.63 17.27 -19.07
N LYS A 503 -0.05 16.42 -19.87
CA LYS A 503 -0.95 16.87 -20.94
C LYS A 503 -2.34 17.24 -20.47
N THR A 504 -2.82 16.52 -19.45
CA THR A 504 -4.17 16.74 -18.92
C THR A 504 -4.19 17.60 -17.66
N GLY A 505 -3.04 17.77 -16.99
CA GLY A 505 -2.96 18.42 -15.68
C GLY A 505 -3.64 17.66 -14.55
N LEU A 506 -4.12 16.46 -14.82
CA LEU A 506 -4.82 15.63 -13.83
C LEU A 506 -3.84 14.85 -12.96
N GLN A 507 -4.02 14.92 -11.65
CA GLN A 507 -3.26 14.17 -10.67
C GLN A 507 -3.92 12.82 -10.40
N TYR A 508 -3.13 11.73 -10.47
CA TYR A 508 -3.59 10.37 -10.21
C TYR A 508 -3.55 10.07 -8.71
N LEU A 509 -4.71 9.92 -8.10
CA LEU A 509 -4.85 9.56 -6.69
C LEU A 509 -5.51 8.17 -6.56
N ARG A 510 -4.98 7.21 -7.29
CA ARG A 510 -5.42 5.79 -7.33
C ARG A 510 -6.88 5.61 -7.73
N ALA A 511 -7.81 5.84 -6.82
CA ALA A 511 -9.23 5.65 -7.12
C ALA A 511 -9.80 6.70 -8.09
N ARG A 512 -9.32 7.94 -8.01
CA ARG A 512 -9.82 9.07 -8.79
C ARG A 512 -8.70 9.95 -9.35
N TYR A 513 -9.04 10.76 -10.35
CA TYR A 513 -8.16 11.82 -10.83
C TYR A 513 -8.62 13.17 -10.27
N TYR A 514 -7.67 13.94 -9.78
CA TYR A 514 -7.87 15.26 -9.20
C TYR A 514 -7.49 16.36 -10.19
N ASN A 515 -8.35 17.37 -10.34
CA ASN A 515 -8.10 18.58 -11.10
C ASN A 515 -7.77 19.72 -10.14
N ALA A 516 -6.49 20.11 -10.05
CA ALA A 516 -6.01 21.14 -9.13
C ALA A 516 -6.57 22.53 -9.46
N GLU A 517 -6.80 22.84 -10.74
CA GLU A 517 -7.35 24.13 -11.18
C GLU A 517 -8.76 24.35 -10.64
N ASN A 518 -9.59 23.33 -10.71
CA ASN A 518 -10.95 23.38 -10.20
C ASN A 518 -11.03 23.06 -8.70
N GLY A 519 -10.03 22.39 -8.13
CA GLY A 519 -10.02 21.90 -6.75
C GLY A 519 -10.98 20.73 -6.52
N THR A 520 -11.28 19.95 -7.58
CA THR A 520 -12.28 18.89 -7.55
C THR A 520 -11.77 17.61 -8.21
N PHE A 521 -12.38 16.48 -7.82
CA PHE A 521 -12.22 15.21 -8.52
C PHE A 521 -13.04 15.18 -9.82
N THR A 522 -12.60 14.37 -10.78
CA THR A 522 -13.31 14.16 -12.05
C THR A 522 -14.49 13.20 -11.94
N THR A 523 -14.56 12.44 -10.85
CA THR A 523 -15.61 11.44 -10.60
C THR A 523 -16.18 11.58 -9.19
N GLU A 524 -17.40 11.13 -9.02
CA GLU A 524 -18.07 11.07 -7.73
C GLU A 524 -17.40 10.05 -6.81
N ASP A 525 -17.24 10.38 -5.53
CA ASP A 525 -16.71 9.43 -4.54
C ASP A 525 -17.70 8.28 -4.29
N SER A 526 -17.17 7.08 -4.12
CA SER A 526 -17.95 5.94 -3.66
C SER A 526 -18.27 6.04 -2.15
N ASP A 527 -17.46 6.79 -1.37
CA ASP A 527 -17.76 7.12 0.02
C ASP A 527 -18.88 8.17 0.08
N LEU A 528 -19.90 7.90 0.88
CA LEU A 528 -21.07 8.77 1.03
C LEU A 528 -20.87 9.89 2.06
N GLY A 529 -19.73 9.92 2.72
CA GLY A 529 -19.46 10.81 3.84
C GLY A 529 -20.33 10.53 5.06
N THR A 530 -20.23 11.38 6.06
CA THR A 530 -20.96 11.22 7.33
C THR A 530 -21.97 12.35 7.59
N THR A 531 -22.96 12.09 8.43
CA THR A 531 -23.94 13.11 8.87
C THR A 531 -23.35 14.03 9.93
N GLU A 532 -22.34 13.57 10.66
CA GLU A 532 -21.62 14.32 11.69
C GLU A 532 -20.76 15.43 11.10
N ASN A 533 -20.23 15.21 9.89
CA ASN A 533 -19.52 16.23 9.11
C ASN A 533 -20.18 16.37 7.72
N PRO A 534 -21.13 17.28 7.53
CA PRO A 534 -21.87 17.45 6.28
C PRO A 534 -20.99 17.80 5.08
N LEU A 535 -19.82 18.43 5.27
CA LEU A 535 -18.89 18.74 4.18
C LEU A 535 -18.33 17.47 3.53
N THR A 536 -18.17 16.38 4.28
CA THR A 536 -17.72 15.09 3.71
C THR A 536 -18.73 14.48 2.74
N ARG A 537 -19.96 15.00 2.67
CA ARG A 537 -21.01 14.58 1.73
C ARG A 537 -20.90 15.26 0.36
N ASN A 538 -20.01 16.27 0.22
CA ASN A 538 -19.61 16.73 -1.10
C ASN A 538 -18.64 15.71 -1.68
N ARG A 539 -19.09 14.96 -2.68
CA ARG A 539 -18.38 13.81 -3.22
C ARG A 539 -17.35 14.18 -4.32
N TYR A 540 -17.18 15.48 -4.58
CA TYR A 540 -16.25 15.98 -5.61
C TYR A 540 -15.13 16.85 -5.05
N ASP A 541 -15.29 17.44 -3.87
CA ASP A 541 -14.31 18.34 -3.32
C ASP A 541 -13.03 17.61 -2.90
N TYR A 542 -11.92 18.30 -2.99
CA TYR A 542 -10.65 17.78 -2.51
C TYR A 542 -10.44 18.22 -1.05
N THR A 543 -10.27 17.22 -0.17
CA THR A 543 -9.89 17.40 1.24
C THR A 543 -10.79 18.36 2.03
N THR A 544 -12.10 18.39 1.75
CA THR A 544 -13.07 19.34 2.34
C THR A 544 -12.56 20.78 2.31
N ASN A 545 -11.96 21.18 1.17
CA ASN A 545 -11.36 22.50 0.95
C ASN A 545 -10.27 22.93 1.93
N ASN A 546 -9.60 21.98 2.57
CA ASN A 546 -8.47 22.22 3.47
C ASN A 546 -7.20 21.45 3.04
N PRO A 547 -6.64 21.77 1.85
CA PRO A 547 -5.55 21.00 1.25
C PRO A 547 -4.19 21.19 1.91
N LEU A 548 -4.07 22.17 2.84
CA LEU A 548 -2.83 22.41 3.58
C LEU A 548 -2.67 21.44 4.75
N ASN A 549 -3.78 21.01 5.36
CA ASN A 549 -3.80 20.17 6.55
C ASN A 549 -4.17 18.71 6.25
N TYR A 550 -4.80 18.47 5.10
CA TYR A 550 -5.26 17.17 4.66
C TYR A 550 -4.69 16.79 3.29
N SER A 551 -4.63 15.53 3.01
CA SER A 551 -4.36 14.94 1.69
C SER A 551 -5.28 13.74 1.49
N ASP A 552 -5.53 13.38 0.24
CA ASP A 552 -6.29 12.18 -0.11
C ASP A 552 -5.46 11.29 -1.07
N PRO A 553 -4.50 10.51 -0.54
CA PRO A 553 -3.66 9.67 -1.37
C PRO A 553 -4.40 8.46 -1.97
N THR A 554 -5.56 8.10 -1.44
CA THR A 554 -6.35 6.96 -1.92
C THR A 554 -7.37 7.35 -2.99
N GLY A 555 -7.71 8.63 -3.06
CA GLY A 555 -8.81 9.15 -3.85
C GLY A 555 -10.20 8.87 -3.24
N HIS A 556 -10.28 8.50 -1.94
CA HIS A 556 -11.52 8.22 -1.20
C HIS A 556 -11.54 8.76 0.22
N SER A 557 -10.43 9.12 0.82
CA SER A 557 -10.38 9.42 2.24
C SER A 557 -9.50 10.60 2.60
N LEU A 558 -9.99 11.39 3.55
CA LEU A 558 -9.25 12.48 4.19
C LEU A 558 -8.17 11.91 5.11
N TRP A 559 -6.92 12.18 4.78
CA TRP A 559 -5.79 11.92 5.66
C TRP A 559 -5.34 13.20 6.34
N SER A 560 -5.52 13.27 7.68
CA SER A 560 -4.94 14.37 8.45
C SER A 560 -3.42 14.24 8.46
N ARG A 561 -2.72 15.22 7.92
CA ARG A 561 -1.25 15.31 7.99
C ARG A 561 -0.76 15.54 9.40
N ILE A 562 -1.61 16.07 10.26
CA ILE A 562 -1.32 16.48 11.64
C ILE A 562 -1.37 15.30 12.61
N LYS A 563 -2.14 14.24 12.33
CA LYS A 563 -2.32 13.10 13.25
C LYS A 563 -1.37 11.94 12.98
N SER A 564 -0.05 12.20 12.98
CA SER A 564 0.96 11.15 13.06
C SER A 564 0.83 10.32 14.37
N THR A 565 0.33 10.91 15.43
CA THR A 565 0.19 10.32 16.77
C THR A 565 -0.84 9.19 16.82
N ALA A 566 -2.01 9.37 16.22
CA ALA A 566 -3.02 8.30 16.14
C ALA A 566 -2.55 7.15 15.24
N LYS A 567 -1.85 7.47 14.15
CA LYS A 567 -1.26 6.47 13.23
C LYS A 567 -0.10 5.72 13.88
N LYS A 568 0.74 6.42 14.69
CA LYS A 568 1.82 5.79 15.47
C LYS A 568 1.28 4.94 16.62
N ALA A 569 0.22 5.39 17.30
CA ALA A 569 -0.48 4.57 18.29
C ALA A 569 -1.12 3.33 17.64
N ALA A 570 -1.75 3.48 16.49
CA ALA A 570 -2.29 2.36 15.72
C ALA A 570 -1.18 1.44 15.19
N LYS A 571 -0.04 2.01 14.72
CA LYS A 571 1.14 1.25 14.27
C LYS A 571 1.79 0.53 15.45
N ALA A 572 1.89 1.16 16.63
CA ALA A 572 2.38 0.53 17.88
C ALA A 572 1.43 -0.58 18.35
N VAL A 573 0.11 -0.37 18.34
CA VAL A 573 -0.89 -1.40 18.65
C VAL A 573 -0.86 -2.53 17.63
N LYS A 574 -0.71 -2.21 16.33
CA LYS A 574 -0.58 -3.19 15.25
C LYS A 574 0.73 -3.99 15.35
N SER A 575 1.86 -3.34 15.71
CA SER A 575 3.14 -3.98 15.96
C SER A 575 3.07 -4.91 17.18
N VAL A 576 2.45 -4.46 18.26
CA VAL A 576 2.20 -5.30 19.46
C VAL A 576 1.26 -6.45 19.15
N GLY A 577 0.19 -6.20 18.39
CA GLY A 577 -0.71 -7.22 17.90
C GLY A 577 0.00 -8.26 17.01
N LYS A 578 0.85 -7.79 16.09
CA LYS A 578 1.71 -8.66 15.26
C LYS A 578 2.70 -9.47 16.11
N LYS A 579 3.37 -8.86 17.09
CA LYS A 579 4.31 -9.57 18.00
C LYS A 579 3.58 -10.66 18.81
N ILE A 580 2.37 -10.38 19.28
CA ILE A 580 1.52 -11.37 19.98
C ILE A 580 1.13 -12.50 19.04
N VAL A 581 0.68 -12.20 17.82
CA VAL A 581 0.29 -13.19 16.81
C VAL A 581 1.50 -14.04 16.39
N ASN A 582 2.66 -13.44 16.18
CA ASN A 582 3.88 -14.16 15.78
C ASN A 582 4.42 -15.05 16.91
N THR A 583 4.36 -14.59 18.16
CA THR A 583 4.67 -15.43 19.31
C THR A 583 3.70 -16.58 19.43
N ALA A 584 2.41 -16.35 19.27
CA ALA A 584 1.39 -17.41 19.24
C ALA A 584 1.63 -18.41 18.08
N LYS A 585 1.97 -17.95 16.87
CA LYS A 585 2.32 -18.81 15.74
C LYS A 585 3.59 -19.64 15.97
N LYS A 586 4.65 -19.08 16.56
CA LYS A 586 5.88 -19.82 16.95
C LYS A 586 5.55 -20.94 17.95
N VAL A 587 4.73 -20.61 18.93
CA VAL A 587 4.25 -21.57 19.94
C VAL A 587 3.41 -22.68 19.31
N VAL A 588 2.46 -22.32 18.42
CA VAL A 588 1.65 -23.29 17.67
C VAL A 588 2.55 -24.23 16.88
N LYS A 589 3.55 -23.73 16.16
CA LYS A 589 4.49 -24.56 15.39
C LYS A 589 5.28 -25.52 16.29
N THR A 590 5.72 -25.08 17.48
CA THR A 590 6.42 -25.93 18.44
C THR A 590 5.51 -27.03 19.00
N VAL A 591 4.27 -26.70 19.36
CA VAL A 591 3.30 -27.65 19.88
C VAL A 591 2.90 -28.68 18.82
N VAL A 592 2.65 -28.23 17.57
CA VAL A 592 2.35 -29.15 16.45
C VAL A 592 3.51 -30.11 16.17
N ASN A 593 4.74 -29.63 16.19
CA ASN A 593 5.92 -30.48 15.97
C ASN A 593 6.10 -31.48 17.10
N THR A 594 5.84 -31.08 18.35
CA THR A 594 5.89 -31.95 19.52
C THR A 594 4.77 -32.98 19.48
N ALA A 595 3.55 -32.58 19.09
CA ALA A 595 2.42 -33.49 18.90
C ALA A 595 2.70 -34.51 17.79
N LYS A 596 3.28 -34.09 16.64
CA LYS A 596 3.71 -35.01 15.59
C LYS A 596 4.76 -36.01 16.05
N LYS A 597 5.75 -35.59 16.86
CA LYS A 597 6.76 -36.46 17.46
C LYS A 597 6.10 -37.49 18.40
N ALA A 598 5.20 -37.04 19.29
CA ALA A 598 4.47 -37.89 20.21
C ALA A 598 3.58 -38.93 19.47
N ALA A 599 2.83 -38.50 18.45
CA ALA A 599 2.01 -39.37 17.61
C ALA A 599 2.87 -40.41 16.90
N LYS A 600 4.04 -40.05 16.38
CA LYS A 600 4.99 -40.99 15.77
C LYS A 600 5.51 -42.01 16.77
N THR A 601 5.77 -41.61 18.01
CA THR A 601 6.17 -42.50 19.09
C THR A 601 5.06 -43.48 19.47
N ILE A 602 3.81 -43.00 19.59
CA ILE A 602 2.63 -43.83 19.88
C ILE A 602 2.43 -44.85 18.77
N VAL A 603 2.46 -44.45 17.50
CA VAL A 603 2.32 -45.35 16.35
C VAL A 603 3.41 -46.43 16.34
N ASN A 604 4.66 -46.03 16.63
CA ASN A 604 5.76 -47.01 16.68
C ASN A 604 5.61 -48.00 17.85
N THR A 605 5.13 -47.51 18.99
CA THR A 605 4.84 -48.37 20.16
C THR A 605 3.70 -49.34 19.86
N VAL A 606 2.62 -48.86 19.23
CA VAL A 606 1.49 -49.71 18.83
C VAL A 606 1.93 -50.78 17.79
N LYS A 607 2.76 -50.38 16.80
CA LYS A 607 3.35 -51.34 15.83
C LYS A 607 4.24 -52.38 16.52
N GLY A 608 5.01 -51.97 17.54
CA GLY A 608 5.81 -52.89 18.35
C GLY A 608 4.96 -53.91 19.12
N VAL A 609 3.90 -53.42 19.77
CA VAL A 609 2.93 -54.29 20.49
C VAL A 609 2.22 -55.25 19.50
N ALA A 610 1.77 -54.78 18.36
CA ALA A 610 1.13 -55.61 17.34
C ALA A 610 2.08 -56.68 16.80
N LYS A 611 3.37 -56.35 16.58
CA LYS A 611 4.40 -57.31 16.17
C LYS A 611 4.65 -58.38 17.23
N THR A 612 4.68 -57.99 18.50
CA THR A 612 4.82 -58.92 19.64
C THR A 612 3.61 -59.82 19.77
N ALA A 613 2.38 -59.27 19.65
CA ALA A 613 1.15 -60.05 19.65
C ALA A 613 1.09 -61.04 18.48
N LYS A 614 1.51 -60.64 17.28
CA LYS A 614 1.55 -61.54 16.10
C LYS A 614 2.57 -62.67 16.27
N ASN A 615 3.72 -62.40 16.86
CA ASN A 615 4.73 -63.40 17.15
C ASN A 615 4.25 -64.38 18.24
N ALA A 616 3.61 -63.88 19.28
CA ALA A 616 3.03 -64.70 20.34
C ALA A 616 1.89 -65.58 19.82
N ALA A 617 1.01 -65.08 18.95
CA ALA A 617 -0.04 -65.87 18.29
C ALA A 617 0.55 -67.00 17.39
N LYS A 618 1.66 -66.69 16.69
CA LYS A 618 2.40 -67.65 15.89
C LYS A 618 3.00 -68.73 16.76
N HIS A 619 3.61 -68.43 17.90
CA HIS A 619 4.13 -69.36 18.86
C HIS A 619 3.02 -70.19 19.54
N ALA A 620 1.87 -69.60 19.90
CA ALA A 620 0.74 -70.22 20.44
C ALA A 620 0.13 -71.29 19.44
N LYS A 621 0.07 -70.90 18.14
CA LYS A 621 -0.39 -71.82 17.08
C LYS A 621 0.56 -72.99 16.86
N GLN A 622 1.88 -72.70 16.90
CA GLN A 622 2.91 -73.76 16.80
C GLN A 622 2.87 -74.71 18.03
N THR A 623 2.69 -74.13 19.22
CA THR A 623 2.55 -74.93 20.46
C THR A 623 1.26 -75.75 20.44
N TYR A 624 0.12 -75.21 20.01
CA TYR A 624 -1.13 -75.92 19.86
C TYR A 624 -1.02 -77.11 18.86
N GLN A 625 -0.36 -76.91 17.74
CA GLN A 625 -0.09 -77.94 16.76
C GLN A 625 0.80 -79.06 17.35
N SER A 626 1.83 -78.71 18.12
CA SER A 626 2.72 -79.68 18.77
C SER A 626 2.04 -80.40 19.90
N VAL A 627 1.10 -79.78 20.61
CA VAL A 627 0.26 -80.47 21.67
C VAL A 627 -0.77 -81.33 21.04
N LYS A 628 -1.41 -80.96 19.95
CA LYS A 628 -2.37 -81.79 19.19
C LYS A 628 -1.74 -83.09 18.72
N ASN A 629 -0.43 -83.07 18.47
CA ASN A 629 0.31 -84.26 18.02
C ASN A 629 0.95 -85.08 19.16
N ARG A 630 0.89 -84.60 20.45
CA ARG A 630 1.51 -85.28 21.61
C ARG A 630 0.67 -85.10 22.88
N VAL A 631 -0.55 -85.62 22.89
CA VAL A 631 -1.35 -85.65 24.13
C VAL A 631 -0.99 -86.93 24.94
N THR A 632 -0.02 -86.81 25.85
CA THR A 632 0.17 -87.77 26.94
C THR A 632 1.06 -87.36 28.11
N SER A 633 1.33 -86.11 28.44
CA SER A 633 2.03 -85.84 29.72
C SER A 633 1.66 -84.47 30.38
N SER A 634 1.51 -84.54 31.75
CA SER A 634 1.15 -83.35 32.60
C SER A 634 2.15 -82.19 32.59
N SER A 635 3.41 -82.36 32.19
CA SER A 635 4.44 -81.34 32.12
C SER A 635 4.19 -80.37 30.98
N THR A 636 3.48 -80.76 29.95
CA THR A 636 3.13 -79.89 28.80
C THR A 636 2.05 -78.87 29.14
N TYR A 637 1.11 -79.28 30.02
CA TYR A 637 0.05 -78.38 30.50
C TYR A 637 0.63 -77.19 31.34
N GLN A 638 1.61 -77.46 32.24
CA GLN A 638 2.28 -76.43 32.99
C GLN A 638 3.09 -75.47 32.15
N LYS A 639 3.74 -75.91 31.07
CA LYS A 639 4.48 -75.06 30.14
C LYS A 639 3.56 -74.15 29.30
N ILE A 640 2.37 -74.63 28.94
CA ILE A 640 1.36 -73.88 28.20
C ILE A 640 0.79 -72.76 29.10
N THR A 641 0.45 -73.05 30.35
CA THR A 641 -0.08 -72.07 31.30
C THR A 641 0.93 -71.02 31.70
N SER A 642 2.22 -71.36 31.85
CA SER A 642 3.31 -70.40 32.19
C SER A 642 3.58 -69.45 31.00
N ARG A 643 3.59 -69.98 29.74
CA ARG A 643 3.76 -69.12 28.56
C ARG A 643 2.54 -68.23 28.28
N GLY A 644 1.33 -68.67 28.51
CA GLY A 644 0.11 -67.89 28.47
C GLY A 644 0.11 -66.79 29.47
N SER A 645 0.58 -67.04 30.69
CA SER A 645 0.72 -66.03 31.75
C SER A 645 1.80 -64.99 31.41
N GLN A 646 2.93 -65.39 30.79
CA GLN A 646 3.95 -64.43 30.29
C GLN A 646 3.43 -63.55 29.16
N PHE A 647 2.61 -64.07 28.24
CA PHE A 647 1.97 -63.31 27.16
C PHE A 647 1.02 -62.24 27.73
N ILE A 648 0.12 -62.66 28.67
CA ILE A 648 -0.79 -61.69 29.30
C ILE A 648 -0.03 -60.58 30.03
N ARG A 649 1.06 -60.91 30.74
CA ARG A 649 1.91 -59.89 31.38
C ARG A 649 2.58 -58.97 30.37
N SER A 650 3.08 -59.47 29.22
CA SER A 650 3.69 -58.62 28.17
C SER A 650 2.68 -57.68 27.54
N VAL A 651 1.46 -58.11 27.28
CA VAL A 651 0.38 -57.26 26.77
C VAL A 651 -0.04 -56.24 27.81
N SER A 652 -0.21 -56.64 29.08
CA SER A 652 -0.55 -55.74 30.19
C SER A 652 0.52 -54.65 30.38
N ASN A 653 1.80 -55.03 30.36
CA ASN A 653 2.92 -54.06 30.46
C ASN A 653 2.97 -53.11 29.24
N GLY A 654 2.63 -53.58 28.04
CA GLY A 654 2.51 -52.75 26.85
C GLY A 654 1.39 -51.72 26.97
N VAL A 655 0.22 -52.12 27.45
CA VAL A 655 -0.94 -51.25 27.68
C VAL A 655 -0.62 -50.20 28.79
N GLN A 656 0.02 -50.60 29.89
CA GLN A 656 0.45 -49.67 30.94
C GLN A 656 1.47 -48.65 30.42
N LYS A 657 2.39 -49.04 29.56
CA LYS A 657 3.38 -48.15 28.96
C LYS A 657 2.72 -47.12 28.04
N ILE A 658 1.71 -47.52 27.25
CA ILE A 658 0.87 -46.62 26.45
C ILE A 658 0.11 -45.62 27.34
N GLY A 659 -0.52 -46.13 28.44
CA GLY A 659 -1.21 -45.29 29.41
C GLY A 659 -0.30 -44.24 30.07
N LYS A 660 0.90 -44.63 30.51
CA LYS A 660 1.90 -43.70 31.09
C LYS A 660 2.35 -42.65 30.07
N THR A 661 2.59 -43.02 28.81
CA THR A 661 2.98 -42.08 27.74
C THR A 661 1.85 -41.09 27.44
N TYR A 662 0.60 -41.53 27.45
CA TYR A 662 -0.58 -40.67 27.28
C TYR A 662 -0.74 -39.68 28.45
N THR A 663 -0.58 -40.13 29.68
CA THR A 663 -0.66 -39.29 30.89
C THR A 663 0.45 -38.26 30.92
N SER A 664 1.69 -38.62 30.59
CA SER A 664 2.83 -37.69 30.49
C SER A 664 2.63 -36.67 29.39
N PHE A 665 2.04 -37.04 28.23
CA PHE A 665 1.70 -36.11 27.17
C PHE A 665 0.61 -35.13 27.60
N LYS A 666 -0.43 -35.59 28.30
CA LYS A 666 -1.49 -34.72 28.84
C LYS A 666 -0.96 -33.70 29.85
N SER A 667 -0.07 -34.10 30.78
CA SER A 667 0.60 -33.23 31.75
C SER A 667 1.46 -32.21 31.01
N TYR A 668 2.28 -32.61 30.05
CA TYR A 668 3.14 -31.73 29.27
C TYR A 668 2.36 -30.67 28.51
N VAL A 669 1.25 -31.05 27.84
CA VAL A 669 0.38 -30.08 27.12
C VAL A 669 -0.27 -29.11 28.11
N SER A 670 -0.72 -29.57 29.28
CA SER A 670 -1.32 -28.72 30.32
C SER A 670 -0.32 -27.71 30.90
N GLU A 671 0.90 -28.16 31.20
CA GLU A 671 1.98 -27.37 31.77
C GLU A 671 2.48 -26.28 30.82
N ARG A 672 2.70 -26.65 29.55
CA ARG A 672 3.07 -25.69 28.50
C ARG A 672 1.97 -24.68 28.20
N THR A 673 0.71 -25.09 28.26
CA THR A 673 -0.43 -24.17 28.13
C THR A 673 -0.46 -23.13 29.23
N ALA A 674 -0.13 -23.51 30.47
CA ALA A 674 -0.04 -22.59 31.60
C ALA A 674 1.16 -21.62 31.48
N GLU A 675 2.33 -22.11 31.08
CA GLU A 675 3.53 -21.26 30.82
C GLU A 675 3.25 -20.21 29.73
N ILE A 676 2.64 -20.63 28.61
CA ILE A 676 2.28 -19.74 27.52
C ILE A 676 1.29 -18.66 27.99
N ARG A 677 0.26 -19.03 28.78
CA ARG A 677 -0.65 -18.07 29.36
C ARG A 677 0.11 -17.04 30.22
N SER A 678 1.00 -17.48 31.09
CA SER A 678 1.74 -16.58 31.97
C SER A 678 2.67 -15.67 31.20
N GLU A 679 3.31 -16.14 30.14
CA GLU A 679 4.24 -15.37 29.32
C GLU A 679 3.53 -14.36 28.43
N VAL A 680 2.39 -14.72 27.82
CA VAL A 680 1.53 -13.79 27.09
C VAL A 680 0.97 -12.71 27.99
N VAL A 681 0.47 -13.07 29.18
CA VAL A 681 -0.04 -12.10 30.15
C VAL A 681 1.08 -11.18 30.67
N ARG A 682 2.28 -11.70 30.94
CA ARG A 682 3.44 -10.90 31.37
C ARG A 682 3.87 -9.91 30.27
N HIS A 683 3.97 -10.35 29.01
CA HIS A 683 4.30 -9.48 27.88
C HIS A 683 3.22 -8.42 27.64
N MET A 684 1.96 -8.79 27.76
CA MET A 684 0.84 -7.85 27.69
C MET A 684 0.91 -6.82 28.82
N CYS A 685 1.12 -7.22 30.06
CA CYS A 685 1.24 -6.29 31.18
C CYS A 685 2.45 -5.35 31.03
N THR A 686 3.60 -5.86 30.59
CA THR A 686 4.81 -5.02 30.40
C THR A 686 4.64 -4.03 29.26
N THR A 687 4.02 -4.46 28.18
CA THR A 687 3.73 -3.59 27.02
C THR A 687 2.60 -2.62 27.33
N THR A 688 1.60 -3.05 28.11
CA THR A 688 0.51 -2.25 28.64
C THR A 688 1.02 -1.08 29.47
N ASN A 689 1.89 -1.36 30.45
CA ASN A 689 2.45 -0.32 31.30
C ASN A 689 3.24 0.73 30.49
N ARG A 690 3.99 0.30 29.45
CA ARG A 690 4.69 1.22 28.55
C ARG A 690 3.76 2.08 27.68
N ILE A 691 2.57 1.59 27.34
CA ILE A 691 1.57 2.32 26.53
C ILE A 691 0.74 3.24 27.43
N THR A 692 0.37 2.80 28.65
CA THR A 692 -0.39 3.59 29.62
C THR A 692 0.39 4.81 30.11
N ASP A 693 1.71 4.66 30.26
CA ASP A 693 2.61 5.77 30.60
C ASP A 693 2.71 6.83 29.49
N LYS A 694 2.35 6.46 28.24
CA LYS A 694 2.46 7.34 27.07
C LYS A 694 1.14 7.89 26.53
N LEU A 695 -0.02 7.25 26.75
CA LEU A 695 -1.27 7.56 26.04
C LEU A 695 -2.49 7.85 26.93
N GLY A 696 -2.39 7.84 28.26
CA GLY A 696 -3.50 8.13 29.21
C GLY A 696 -4.83 7.46 28.81
N LYS A 697 -5.48 6.68 29.52
CA LYS A 697 -6.81 6.05 29.41
C LYS A 697 -7.10 5.20 28.16
N VAL A 698 -6.77 3.92 28.21
CA VAL A 698 -7.29 2.86 27.34
C VAL A 698 -8.11 1.87 28.17
N ASP A 699 -9.27 1.40 27.68
CA ASP A 699 -10.06 0.35 28.37
C ASP A 699 -9.36 -1.01 28.30
N TRP A 700 -8.58 -1.30 29.33
CA TRP A 700 -7.79 -2.53 29.46
C TRP A 700 -8.59 -3.79 29.72
N ASN A 701 -9.84 -3.66 30.17
CA ASN A 701 -10.72 -4.81 30.35
C ASN A 701 -11.19 -5.39 29.01
N ALA A 702 -11.43 -4.53 28.03
CA ALA A 702 -11.73 -4.94 26.65
C ALA A 702 -10.52 -5.64 26.00
N VAL A 703 -9.32 -5.06 26.10
CA VAL A 703 -8.09 -5.65 25.55
C VAL A 703 -7.76 -7.00 26.19
N LYS A 704 -7.90 -7.11 27.54
CA LYS A 704 -7.72 -8.40 28.24
C LYS A 704 -8.72 -9.46 27.79
N LYS A 705 -10.00 -9.11 27.61
CA LYS A 705 -11.04 -10.05 27.16
C LYS A 705 -10.74 -10.61 25.76
N VAL A 706 -10.32 -9.74 24.84
CA VAL A 706 -9.93 -10.15 23.45
C VAL A 706 -8.71 -11.08 23.48
N ALA A 707 -7.67 -10.77 24.25
CA ALA A 707 -6.47 -11.58 24.31
C ALA A 707 -6.70 -12.96 24.97
N ILE A 708 -7.52 -13.01 26.01
CA ILE A 708 -7.93 -14.30 26.64
C ILE A 708 -8.76 -15.12 25.66
N GLY A 709 -9.65 -14.49 24.88
CA GLY A 709 -10.43 -15.13 23.84
C GLY A 709 -9.55 -15.75 22.74
N ILE A 710 -8.60 -15.00 22.20
CA ILE A 710 -7.67 -15.49 21.16
C ILE A 710 -6.83 -16.66 21.67
N THR A 711 -6.31 -16.58 22.91
CA THR A 711 -5.50 -17.66 23.48
C THR A 711 -6.33 -18.91 23.71
N ALA A 712 -7.57 -18.79 24.18
CA ALA A 712 -8.48 -19.93 24.39
C ALA A 712 -8.85 -20.64 23.09
N VAL A 713 -9.15 -19.87 22.02
CA VAL A 713 -9.47 -20.41 20.69
C VAL A 713 -8.28 -21.15 20.10
N THR A 714 -7.08 -20.58 20.17
CA THR A 714 -5.86 -21.19 19.61
C THR A 714 -5.52 -22.51 20.31
N VAL A 715 -5.61 -22.55 21.64
CA VAL A 715 -5.34 -23.76 22.43
C VAL A 715 -6.41 -24.83 22.19
N SER A 716 -7.69 -24.46 22.11
CA SER A 716 -8.78 -25.38 21.84
C SER A 716 -8.69 -26.03 20.46
N GLY A 717 -8.39 -25.25 19.43
CA GLY A 717 -8.18 -25.76 18.07
C GLY A 717 -7.01 -26.75 17.97
N LEU A 718 -5.92 -26.48 18.72
CA LEU A 718 -4.74 -27.35 18.78
C LEU A 718 -5.03 -28.71 19.47
N VAL A 719 -5.80 -28.71 20.55
CA VAL A 719 -6.19 -29.96 21.24
C VAL A 719 -7.06 -30.82 20.35
N VAL A 720 -8.01 -30.22 19.61
CA VAL A 720 -8.87 -30.95 18.66
C VAL A 720 -8.04 -31.51 17.49
N ALA A 721 -7.12 -30.75 16.93
CA ALA A 721 -6.26 -31.21 15.84
C ALA A 721 -5.27 -32.33 16.28
N ALA A 722 -4.72 -32.20 17.51
CA ALA A 722 -3.77 -33.17 18.05
C ALA A 722 -4.45 -34.52 18.44
N THR A 723 -5.72 -34.48 18.79
CA THR A 723 -6.47 -35.67 19.23
C THR A 723 -7.31 -36.33 18.13
N GLY A 724 -7.26 -35.83 16.88
CA GLY A 724 -8.02 -36.35 15.75
C GLY A 724 -9.56 -36.27 15.97
N GLY A 725 -10.02 -35.24 16.69
CA GLY A 725 -11.43 -34.99 16.96
C GLY A 725 -12.01 -35.71 18.20
N LEU A 726 -11.27 -36.61 18.84
CA LEU A 726 -11.75 -37.36 20.01
C LEU A 726 -11.98 -36.50 21.27
N ALA A 727 -11.39 -35.30 21.33
CA ALA A 727 -11.52 -34.34 22.44
C ALA A 727 -12.59 -33.26 22.24
N ALA A 728 -13.30 -33.27 21.10
CA ALA A 728 -14.30 -32.24 20.79
C ALA A 728 -15.41 -32.11 21.86
N GLY A 729 -15.84 -33.25 22.44
CA GLY A 729 -16.82 -33.25 23.51
C GLY A 729 -16.35 -32.61 24.82
N ALA A 730 -15.07 -32.70 25.16
CA ALA A 730 -14.49 -32.08 26.36
C ALA A 730 -14.30 -30.55 26.22
N VAL A 731 -14.03 -30.08 25.01
CA VAL A 731 -13.89 -28.64 24.69
C VAL A 731 -15.26 -27.98 24.71
N LEU A 732 -16.30 -28.62 24.17
CA LEU A 732 -17.68 -28.11 24.20
C LEU A 732 -18.25 -28.00 25.61
N ALA A 733 -17.87 -28.89 26.53
CA ALA A 733 -18.31 -28.84 27.93
C ALA A 733 -17.71 -27.67 28.73
N ALA A 734 -16.63 -27.04 28.26
CA ALA A 734 -15.97 -25.88 28.89
C ALA A 734 -16.53 -24.52 28.41
N LEU A 735 -17.37 -24.48 27.39
CA LEU A 735 -17.93 -23.27 26.79
C LEU A 735 -18.89 -22.44 27.68
N PRO A 736 -19.66 -23.01 28.60
CA PRO A 736 -20.60 -22.22 29.43
C PRO A 736 -19.93 -21.22 30.38
N ALA A 737 -18.62 -21.33 30.61
CA ALA A 737 -17.87 -20.43 31.51
C ALA A 737 -17.44 -19.12 30.82
N MET A 738 -17.69 -18.95 29.54
CA MET A 738 -17.30 -17.79 28.74
C MET A 738 -18.56 -17.02 28.31
N GLY A 739 -18.70 -15.74 28.66
CA GLY A 739 -19.87 -14.93 28.30
C GLY A 739 -20.14 -14.89 26.77
N GLY A 740 -21.38 -14.56 26.38
CA GLY A 740 -21.98 -14.79 25.06
C GLY A 740 -21.13 -14.51 23.80
N LEU A 741 -20.27 -13.48 23.79
CA LEU A 741 -19.37 -13.19 22.67
C LEU A 741 -18.24 -14.23 22.54
N GLY A 742 -17.69 -14.68 23.67
CA GLY A 742 -16.66 -15.73 23.68
C GLY A 742 -17.18 -17.07 23.17
N THR A 743 -18.46 -17.37 23.42
CA THR A 743 -19.11 -18.62 23.01
C THR A 743 -19.29 -18.68 21.49
N ALA A 744 -19.69 -17.57 20.87
CA ALA A 744 -19.86 -17.50 19.40
C ALA A 744 -18.52 -17.69 18.66
N MET A 745 -17.44 -17.04 19.12
CA MET A 745 -16.11 -17.15 18.52
C MET A 745 -15.54 -18.58 18.65
N VAL A 746 -15.71 -19.21 19.81
CA VAL A 746 -15.20 -20.58 20.05
C VAL A 746 -16.02 -21.61 19.26
N SER A 747 -17.33 -21.42 19.14
CA SER A 747 -18.18 -22.30 18.33
C SER A 747 -17.80 -22.24 16.84
N GLY A 748 -17.56 -21.05 16.29
CA GLY A 748 -17.09 -20.89 14.91
C GLY A 748 -15.73 -21.57 14.66
N ALA A 749 -14.79 -21.43 15.61
CA ALA A 749 -13.47 -22.02 15.53
C ALA A 749 -13.49 -23.57 15.61
N VAL A 750 -14.35 -24.13 16.45
CA VAL A 750 -14.50 -25.59 16.59
C VAL A 750 -15.14 -26.19 15.34
N ILE A 751 -16.14 -25.52 14.77
CA ILE A 751 -16.80 -25.94 13.52
C ILE A 751 -15.82 -25.84 12.33
N GLY A 752 -15.03 -24.76 12.23
CA GLY A 752 -13.99 -24.61 11.21
C GLY A 752 -12.87 -25.65 11.32
N ALA A 753 -12.43 -26.03 12.53
CA ALA A 753 -11.41 -27.06 12.75
C ALA A 753 -11.90 -28.47 12.42
N ILE A 754 -13.19 -28.73 12.60
CA ILE A 754 -13.83 -30.04 12.23
C ILE A 754 -14.04 -30.11 10.72
N GLY A 755 -14.28 -28.98 10.04
CA GLY A 755 -14.50 -28.87 8.60
C GLY A 755 -13.24 -28.75 7.73
N GLY A 756 -12.06 -28.68 8.30
CA GLY A 756 -10.79 -28.58 7.55
C GLY A 756 -10.55 -27.22 6.85
N ALA A 757 -11.20 -26.13 7.28
CA ALA A 757 -11.09 -24.84 6.63
C ALA A 757 -10.50 -23.74 7.54
N SER A 758 -9.45 -23.16 7.04
CA SER A 758 -8.97 -21.78 7.04
C SER A 758 -9.28 -20.85 8.22
N TYR A 759 -8.25 -20.51 8.95
CA TYR A 759 -8.20 -19.30 9.77
C TYR A 759 -7.61 -18.18 8.95
N LEU A 760 -8.32 -17.13 8.66
CA LEU A 760 -7.80 -15.74 8.49
C LEU A 760 -8.80 -14.71 7.93
N SER A 761 -10.10 -14.84 8.15
CA SER A 761 -11.04 -13.80 7.72
C SER A 761 -11.81 -13.10 8.85
N LEU A 762 -11.22 -12.96 10.05
CA LEU A 762 -11.88 -12.28 11.17
C LEU A 762 -11.04 -11.12 11.72
N ILE A 763 -10.69 -10.17 10.84
CA ILE A 763 -10.40 -8.79 11.23
C ILE A 763 -11.15 -7.85 10.28
N HIS A 764 -12.47 -7.93 10.29
CA HIS A 764 -13.32 -6.76 10.15
C HIS A 764 -13.82 -6.42 11.56
N ILE A 765 -13.14 -5.50 12.19
CA ILE A 765 -13.68 -4.81 13.36
C ILE A 765 -14.65 -3.79 12.77
N SER A 766 -15.95 -4.10 12.85
CA SER A 766 -16.98 -3.09 12.74
C SER A 766 -16.74 -2.04 13.81
N GLU A 767 -16.70 -0.80 13.41
CA GLU A 767 -16.66 0.36 14.30
C GLU A 767 -17.74 0.26 15.38
N PRO A 768 -17.46 0.68 16.62
CA PRO A 768 -18.50 0.78 17.63
C PRO A 768 -19.40 1.96 17.29
N THR A 769 -20.69 1.70 17.24
CA THR A 769 -21.75 2.70 17.33
C THR A 769 -21.65 3.49 18.62
#